data_e37b4827057b3a6601b21891501901f9
#
_entry.id   e37b4827057b3a6601b21891501901f9
#
_cell.length_a   1.000
_cell.length_b   1.000
_cell.length_c   1.000
_cell.angle_alpha   90.00
_cell.angle_beta   90.00
_cell.angle_gamma   90.00
#
_symmetry.space_group_name_H-M   'P 1'
#
loop_
_entity.id
_entity.type
_entity.pdbx_description
1 polymer ?
#
loop_
_entity_poly.entity_id
_entity_poly.type
_entity_poly.pdbx_seq_one_letter_code
_entity_poly.pdbx_strand_id
1 'polypeptide(L)'
;MKNIHFKTCTCLLGILLILFSGIQVKGASLEVQQESKVSGTVTDEKGEPVIGASVVVVESKQGTITDIDGKFLVNVPKNGHLKVSYIGYETQEVAVKNRQLLKVILKEESTALNEVVVVGYGTMKRKEMTSAISHIGAKDLNQISSLDASMLLQGKVSSVSVSNTALADPNNQGSIQIRGVSSRNAGLGPLIVVNGVPGGDMTNINPADIESIDVLKDGAASAIYGTRGSNGVILINLKKGTKDGQVHTTYSTSVTFNKAKKELDIMNAEEYRAYRTVSNPLSDMGADSDWFDAVTQLGVTHMHTLTFSGGNARTNYRVTADYRNARGIDLRSDRREYGARANINHTTKDGLFTFSANITPRVIDRNKSANVYSNAIKNNPTMPIYDSESANGYYRFPSGTEGSNIVEQLNEEENGTEIKLLEWNATAAVNLLPLFNPKNPDMVLKSQVTISQYQVDKFNGWFTPSTYGSNVNDGVTGKASRDFDKSTTNNLEWVTNFSTRIKNHQIRAMVGYSYNYGVNSGMSAENWNFSSDGLTYNNLGSGLEAAKDGKTMMGSYKNDHKLISFFGRVNYDWKERYLFTFSLRHEGSSRFGENHKWGNFPAVSVGWRISDEKFMKGLSWIDDLKVRYDYGVTGNQEIGNYNSLATYRAFGWYQYNGNRFHVWGPSKNTNSELRWEKGHNQNVGLDFSLFSHKVTGSFNYFHRKQSDLLGDYSVPVPPNLFSTIYTNVGTLRNTGFELDVTVNAVRTKDFTYSFTLVGATNNNKFVSFSNDVYKGQKYYSTCSMANPNNPGYLQRIEEGERIGNYFTYRYAGVDKKGDWLIYDKKGNVIPVAQGTEEDKSVTGNGLPKFTGSMTHNFTYKNFDLSVALRGAAGFDIFNVHDFYFGLQSMTTNQLTTAYSKNAHITTGKNVITDYFIEPGDYLKIDNVTLGYTMNLNKKYVEKIRLFGTANNLYTFTKFTGVDPSTYEVNGLTPGTFGGGYNYYPSAFQFILGLQVSF
;
A
#
# COMPACT_ATOMS: atom_id res chain seq x y z
N MET A 1 -1.03 -22.51 -30.11
CA MET A 1 -0.63 -22.68 -28.68
C MET A 1 -1.77 -22.44 -27.66
N LYS A 2 -3.02 -22.17 -28.08
CA LYS A 2 -4.17 -21.97 -27.16
C LYS A 2 -4.69 -23.24 -26.47
N ASN A 3 -4.31 -24.43 -26.91
CA ASN A 3 -4.95 -25.68 -26.43
C ASN A 3 -4.19 -26.47 -25.35
N ILE A 4 -2.99 -26.07 -24.96
CA ILE A 4 -2.17 -26.82 -23.98
C ILE A 4 -2.41 -26.31 -22.55
N HIS A 5 -2.60 -25.00 -22.37
CA HIS A 5 -2.83 -24.43 -21.03
C HIS A 5 -4.24 -24.67 -20.48
N PHE A 6 -5.23 -24.82 -21.35
CA PHE A 6 -6.61 -25.12 -20.92
C PHE A 6 -6.73 -26.56 -20.39
N LYS A 7 -5.96 -27.51 -20.93
CA LYS A 7 -5.97 -28.90 -20.46
C LYS A 7 -5.33 -29.06 -19.07
N THR A 8 -4.34 -28.25 -18.70
CA THR A 8 -3.72 -28.29 -17.37
C THR A 8 -4.63 -27.70 -16.28
N CYS A 9 -5.38 -26.66 -16.60
CA CYS A 9 -6.38 -26.10 -15.69
C CYS A 9 -7.58 -27.03 -15.50
N THR A 10 -7.99 -27.73 -16.56
CA THR A 10 -9.12 -28.68 -16.51
C THR A 10 -8.75 -29.95 -15.73
N CYS A 11 -7.49 -30.39 -15.78
CA CYS A 11 -7.01 -31.52 -14.97
C CYS A 11 -6.93 -31.19 -13.48
N LEU A 12 -6.55 -29.98 -13.09
CA LEU A 12 -6.54 -29.52 -11.69
C LEU A 12 -7.97 -29.39 -11.13
N LEU A 13 -8.92 -28.89 -11.92
CA LEU A 13 -10.34 -28.84 -11.54
C LEU A 13 -10.96 -30.25 -11.46
N GLY A 14 -10.54 -31.15 -12.34
CA GLY A 14 -10.97 -32.56 -12.33
C GLY A 14 -10.48 -33.34 -11.11
N ILE A 15 -9.26 -33.08 -10.66
CA ILE A 15 -8.69 -33.70 -9.45
C ILE A 15 -9.37 -33.16 -8.19
N LEU A 16 -9.79 -31.90 -8.16
CA LEU A 16 -10.56 -31.32 -7.05
C LEU A 16 -11.97 -31.93 -6.95
N LEU A 17 -12.62 -32.26 -8.07
CA LEU A 17 -13.95 -32.89 -8.12
C LEU A 17 -13.94 -34.38 -7.73
N ILE A 18 -12.85 -35.09 -7.98
CA ILE A 18 -12.70 -36.50 -7.65
C ILE A 18 -12.51 -36.73 -6.14
N LEU A 19 -11.94 -35.72 -5.43
CA LEU A 19 -11.76 -35.80 -3.98
C LEU A 19 -13.06 -35.60 -3.17
N PHE A 20 -14.18 -35.18 -3.80
CA PHE A 20 -15.47 -34.96 -3.13
C PHE A 20 -16.46 -36.12 -3.21
N SER A 21 -16.17 -37.18 -3.94
CA SER A 21 -17.16 -38.24 -4.22
C SER A 21 -17.09 -39.48 -3.31
N GLY A 22 -16.47 -39.42 -2.13
CA GLY A 22 -16.20 -40.63 -1.34
C GLY A 22 -16.41 -40.58 0.16
N ILE A 23 -17.37 -39.81 0.72
CA ILE A 23 -17.63 -39.87 2.17
C ILE A 23 -19.08 -40.27 2.43
N GLN A 24 -19.31 -41.57 2.67
CA GLN A 24 -20.54 -42.08 3.30
C GLN A 24 -20.40 -41.90 4.81
N VAL A 25 -21.31 -41.13 5.41
CA VAL A 25 -21.44 -40.98 6.85
C VAL A 25 -22.27 -42.14 7.43
N LYS A 26 -21.65 -42.99 8.21
CA LYS A 26 -22.37 -43.94 9.08
C LYS A 26 -22.79 -43.24 10.36
N GLY A 27 -24.07 -43.21 10.65
CA GLY A 27 -24.64 -42.67 11.88
C GLY A 27 -24.25 -43.55 13.11
N ALA A 28 -23.79 -42.84 14.16
CA ALA A 28 -23.55 -43.45 15.49
C ALA A 28 -24.78 -43.22 16.37
N SER A 29 -25.21 -44.27 17.02
CA SER A 29 -26.31 -44.28 18.01
C SER A 29 -25.92 -43.48 19.27
N LEU A 30 -26.79 -42.57 19.68
CA LEU A 30 -26.71 -41.79 20.90
C LEU A 30 -27.22 -42.57 22.08
N GLU A 31 -26.41 -42.73 23.13
CA GLU A 31 -26.88 -43.08 24.48
C GLU A 31 -27.65 -41.89 25.06
N VAL A 32 -28.85 -42.14 25.54
CA VAL A 32 -29.71 -41.15 26.22
C VAL A 32 -29.16 -40.89 27.62
N GLN A 33 -28.46 -39.79 27.82
CA GLN A 33 -28.13 -39.30 29.17
C GLN A 33 -29.34 -38.60 29.80
N GLN A 34 -29.57 -38.83 31.07
CA GLN A 34 -30.64 -38.21 31.85
C GLN A 34 -30.39 -36.70 32.01
N GLU A 35 -31.16 -35.87 31.35
CA GLU A 35 -31.07 -34.40 31.40
C GLU A 35 -31.91 -33.83 32.54
N SER A 36 -31.44 -32.78 33.18
CA SER A 36 -32.16 -31.97 34.15
C SER A 36 -32.40 -30.55 33.66
N LYS A 37 -33.58 -29.99 33.90
CA LYS A 37 -33.90 -28.61 33.58
C LYS A 37 -33.19 -27.65 34.54
N VAL A 38 -32.40 -26.76 34.00
CA VAL A 38 -31.67 -25.72 34.74
C VAL A 38 -32.18 -24.36 34.30
N SER A 39 -32.61 -23.58 35.27
CA SER A 39 -32.98 -22.17 35.06
C SER A 39 -31.91 -21.24 35.68
N GLY A 40 -31.85 -20.04 35.18
CA GLY A 40 -30.89 -19.05 35.76
C GLY A 40 -31.12 -17.65 35.26
N THR A 41 -30.36 -16.75 35.83
CA THR A 41 -30.36 -15.34 35.42
C THR A 41 -28.92 -14.91 35.09
N VAL A 42 -28.77 -14.22 33.96
CA VAL A 42 -27.51 -13.61 33.53
C VAL A 42 -27.61 -12.10 33.75
N THR A 43 -26.72 -11.57 34.58
CA THR A 43 -26.62 -10.14 34.84
C THR A 43 -25.21 -9.64 34.54
N ASP A 44 -25.03 -8.33 34.38
CA ASP A 44 -23.72 -7.70 34.39
C ASP A 44 -23.21 -7.45 35.83
N GLU A 45 -22.01 -6.84 35.95
CA GLU A 45 -21.41 -6.48 37.24
C GLU A 45 -22.20 -5.43 38.02
N LYS A 46 -23.08 -4.67 37.35
CA LYS A 46 -23.97 -3.65 37.95
C LYS A 46 -25.30 -4.26 38.38
N GLY A 47 -25.51 -5.52 38.05
CA GLY A 47 -26.76 -6.25 38.35
C GLY A 47 -27.86 -6.06 37.30
N GLU A 48 -27.57 -5.42 36.19
CA GLU A 48 -28.53 -5.25 35.08
C GLU A 48 -28.67 -6.55 34.29
N PRO A 49 -29.89 -6.94 33.84
CA PRO A 49 -30.11 -8.19 33.11
C PRO A 49 -29.45 -8.12 31.72
N VAL A 50 -28.66 -9.12 31.35
CA VAL A 50 -28.07 -9.27 30.02
C VAL A 50 -29.08 -9.98 29.11
N ILE A 51 -29.78 -9.23 28.29
CA ILE A 51 -30.82 -9.71 27.37
C ILE A 51 -30.21 -10.31 26.12
N GLY A 52 -30.64 -11.50 25.70
CA GLY A 52 -30.14 -12.16 24.49
C GLY A 52 -28.77 -12.82 24.65
N ALA A 53 -28.28 -13.01 25.89
CA ALA A 53 -27.06 -13.78 26.14
C ALA A 53 -27.24 -15.22 25.72
N SER A 54 -26.28 -15.75 24.99
CA SER A 54 -26.25 -17.17 24.55
C SER A 54 -25.83 -18.06 25.70
N VAL A 55 -26.63 -19.04 26.02
CA VAL A 55 -26.41 -20.07 27.08
C VAL A 55 -26.36 -21.42 26.40
N VAL A 56 -25.18 -22.01 26.26
CA VAL A 56 -24.95 -23.27 25.54
C VAL A 56 -24.42 -24.32 26.49
N VAL A 57 -25.01 -25.52 26.44
CA VAL A 57 -24.51 -26.68 27.15
C VAL A 57 -23.30 -27.23 26.44
N VAL A 58 -22.16 -27.29 27.14
CA VAL A 58 -20.85 -27.61 26.51
C VAL A 58 -20.88 -29.05 25.94
N GLU A 59 -21.50 -29.96 26.63
CA GLU A 59 -21.53 -31.39 26.31
C GLU A 59 -22.48 -31.73 25.15
N SER A 60 -23.69 -31.15 25.16
CA SER A 60 -24.72 -31.46 24.13
C SER A 60 -24.75 -30.45 22.98
N LYS A 61 -24.07 -29.28 23.14
CA LYS A 61 -24.13 -28.13 22.25
C LYS A 61 -25.53 -27.56 22.01
N GLN A 62 -26.51 -27.99 22.79
CA GLN A 62 -27.82 -27.35 22.80
C GLN A 62 -27.74 -26.03 23.58
N GLY A 63 -28.52 -25.03 23.17
CA GLY A 63 -28.49 -23.76 23.84
C GLY A 63 -29.81 -22.99 23.78
N THR A 64 -29.85 -21.95 24.58
CA THR A 64 -30.96 -20.98 24.64
C THR A 64 -30.38 -19.56 24.69
N ILE A 65 -31.25 -18.58 24.58
CA ILE A 65 -30.89 -17.17 24.83
C ILE A 65 -31.68 -16.66 26.02
N THR A 66 -31.09 -15.67 26.74
CA THR A 66 -31.77 -15.00 27.85
C THR A 66 -32.89 -14.09 27.38
N ASP A 67 -34.00 -14.06 28.16
CA ASP A 67 -35.15 -13.17 27.93
C ASP A 67 -34.87 -11.72 28.37
N ILE A 68 -35.94 -10.87 28.37
CA ILE A 68 -35.86 -9.46 28.75
C ILE A 68 -35.47 -9.21 30.22
N ASP A 69 -35.64 -10.21 31.08
CA ASP A 69 -35.21 -10.18 32.48
C ASP A 69 -33.86 -10.86 32.69
N GLY A 70 -33.16 -11.22 31.62
CA GLY A 70 -31.90 -11.98 31.65
C GLY A 70 -32.05 -13.43 32.06
N LYS A 71 -33.28 -13.99 32.09
CA LYS A 71 -33.56 -15.36 32.52
C LYS A 71 -33.37 -16.35 31.35
N PHE A 72 -32.90 -17.54 31.70
CA PHE A 72 -32.79 -18.67 30.74
C PHE A 72 -33.32 -19.98 31.35
N LEU A 73 -33.67 -20.92 30.46
CA LEU A 73 -34.03 -22.26 30.78
C LEU A 73 -33.42 -23.20 29.74
N VAL A 74 -32.65 -24.21 30.22
CA VAL A 74 -31.95 -25.13 29.34
C VAL A 74 -31.86 -26.53 29.98
N ASN A 75 -31.90 -27.59 29.19
CA ASN A 75 -31.68 -28.94 29.64
C ASN A 75 -30.19 -29.27 29.70
N VAL A 76 -29.69 -29.74 30.84
CA VAL A 76 -28.24 -29.98 31.04
C VAL A 76 -28.05 -31.43 31.55
N PRO A 77 -27.06 -32.17 31.04
CA PRO A 77 -26.67 -33.46 31.58
C PRO A 77 -26.20 -33.35 33.04
N LYS A 78 -26.30 -34.42 33.79
CA LYS A 78 -25.83 -34.47 35.18
C LYS A 78 -24.34 -34.13 35.27
N ASN A 79 -24.02 -33.08 36.03
CA ASN A 79 -22.68 -32.46 36.09
C ASN A 79 -22.18 -31.76 34.84
N GLY A 80 -23.10 -31.37 33.92
CA GLY A 80 -22.72 -30.60 32.74
C GLY A 80 -22.29 -29.16 33.03
N HIS A 81 -21.71 -28.51 32.01
CA HIS A 81 -21.24 -27.13 32.03
C HIS A 81 -22.07 -26.26 31.10
N LEU A 82 -22.36 -25.05 31.54
CA LEU A 82 -22.97 -24.01 30.72
C LEU A 82 -21.91 -23.01 30.28
N LYS A 83 -21.81 -22.80 28.99
CA LYS A 83 -21.03 -21.70 28.40
C LYS A 83 -21.99 -20.55 28.15
N VAL A 84 -21.79 -19.45 28.88
CA VAL A 84 -22.62 -18.24 28.78
C VAL A 84 -21.79 -17.15 28.10
N SER A 85 -22.29 -16.61 27.01
CA SER A 85 -21.62 -15.59 26.24
C SER A 85 -22.59 -14.54 25.72
N TYR A 86 -22.11 -13.29 25.66
CA TYR A 86 -22.82 -12.17 25.06
C TYR A 86 -21.81 -11.19 24.43
N ILE A 87 -22.22 -10.50 23.38
CA ILE A 87 -21.32 -9.56 22.68
C ILE A 87 -20.93 -8.41 23.63
N GLY A 88 -19.63 -8.28 23.88
CA GLY A 88 -19.06 -7.28 24.78
C GLY A 88 -18.90 -7.73 26.22
N TYR A 89 -19.07 -9.03 26.49
CA TYR A 89 -18.85 -9.63 27.81
C TYR A 89 -17.93 -10.83 27.73
N GLU A 90 -17.12 -11.07 28.79
CA GLU A 90 -16.29 -12.26 28.90
C GLU A 90 -17.15 -13.54 28.94
N THR A 91 -16.85 -14.45 28.06
CA THR A 91 -17.49 -15.77 28.06
C THR A 91 -17.18 -16.52 29.35
N GLN A 92 -18.21 -16.95 30.08
CA GLN A 92 -18.06 -17.74 31.29
C GLN A 92 -18.49 -19.16 31.09
N GLU A 93 -17.70 -20.11 31.60
CA GLU A 93 -18.07 -21.52 31.70
C GLU A 93 -18.39 -21.87 33.14
N VAL A 94 -19.65 -22.26 33.38
CA VAL A 94 -20.19 -22.48 34.73
C VAL A 94 -20.61 -23.93 34.89
N ALA A 95 -19.98 -24.65 35.85
CA ALA A 95 -20.39 -25.99 36.19
C ALA A 95 -21.75 -25.98 36.93
N VAL A 96 -22.71 -26.75 36.42
CA VAL A 96 -24.09 -26.82 36.98
C VAL A 96 -24.13 -27.51 38.37
N LYS A 97 -23.30 -28.53 38.61
CA LYS A 97 -23.17 -29.21 39.92
C LYS A 97 -24.51 -29.53 40.59
N ASN A 98 -25.47 -30.09 39.86
CA ASN A 98 -26.85 -30.43 40.29
C ASN A 98 -27.70 -29.22 40.79
N ARG A 99 -27.32 -27.97 40.50
CA ARG A 99 -28.08 -26.76 40.82
C ARG A 99 -29.21 -26.58 39.76
N GLN A 100 -30.40 -26.36 40.22
CA GLN A 100 -31.57 -26.06 39.34
C GLN A 100 -31.71 -24.57 39.06
N LEU A 101 -31.08 -23.70 39.87
CA LEU A 101 -31.09 -22.24 39.71
C LEU A 101 -29.66 -21.71 39.71
N LEU A 102 -29.28 -20.97 38.66
CA LEU A 102 -27.97 -20.40 38.50
C LEU A 102 -28.03 -18.87 38.33
N LYS A 103 -27.14 -18.16 39.02
CA LYS A 103 -26.89 -16.76 38.74
C LYS A 103 -25.51 -16.62 38.09
N VAL A 104 -25.49 -16.09 36.89
CA VAL A 104 -24.25 -15.85 36.13
C VAL A 104 -24.06 -14.35 36.00
N ILE A 105 -22.90 -13.83 36.44
CA ILE A 105 -22.54 -12.43 36.32
C ILE A 105 -21.50 -12.34 35.21
N LEU A 106 -21.86 -11.78 34.07
CA LEU A 106 -20.92 -11.55 32.99
C LEU A 106 -20.14 -10.26 33.26
N LYS A 107 -18.84 -10.33 33.10
CA LYS A 107 -17.95 -9.17 33.13
C LYS A 107 -17.85 -8.55 31.75
N GLU A 108 -17.88 -7.23 31.68
CA GLU A 108 -17.63 -6.55 30.39
C GLU A 108 -16.28 -6.98 29.84
N GLU A 109 -16.29 -7.52 28.63
CA GLU A 109 -15.06 -7.95 27.98
C GLU A 109 -14.38 -6.75 27.33
N SER A 110 -13.13 -6.51 27.70
CA SER A 110 -12.23 -5.67 26.94
C SER A 110 -11.85 -6.37 25.64
N THR A 111 -12.73 -6.30 24.63
CA THR A 111 -12.47 -6.88 23.29
C THR A 111 -11.14 -6.40 22.73
N ALA A 112 -10.76 -5.14 22.98
CA ALA A 112 -9.53 -4.56 22.47
C ALA A 112 -8.24 -5.14 23.11
N LEU A 113 -8.23 -5.52 24.40
CA LEU A 113 -7.03 -6.02 25.09
C LEU A 113 -6.81 -7.54 24.92
N ASN A 114 -7.88 -8.30 24.77
CA ASN A 114 -7.81 -9.74 24.49
C ASN A 114 -7.79 -10.07 23.00
N GLU A 115 -7.82 -9.04 22.14
CA GLU A 115 -7.70 -9.18 20.71
C GLU A 115 -6.39 -9.91 20.35
N VAL A 116 -6.51 -10.89 19.45
CA VAL A 116 -5.37 -11.70 19.00
C VAL A 116 -4.79 -11.04 17.76
N VAL A 117 -3.58 -10.59 17.85
CA VAL A 117 -2.82 -9.93 16.80
C VAL A 117 -1.78 -10.90 16.24
N VAL A 118 -1.60 -10.92 14.93
CA VAL A 118 -0.55 -11.69 14.29
C VAL A 118 0.79 -10.97 14.46
N VAL A 119 1.79 -11.68 14.98
CA VAL A 119 3.12 -11.13 15.25
C VAL A 119 4.20 -12.01 14.62
N GLY A 120 4.51 -11.73 13.38
CA GLY A 120 5.41 -12.60 12.64
C GLY A 120 4.84 -14.01 12.51
N TYR A 121 5.62 -15.03 12.73
CA TYR A 121 5.24 -16.44 12.60
C TYR A 121 4.40 -16.98 13.78
N GLY A 122 3.59 -16.15 14.42
CA GLY A 122 2.75 -16.53 15.56
C GLY A 122 1.66 -15.50 15.85
N THR A 123 0.87 -15.79 16.87
CA THR A 123 -0.18 -14.90 17.37
C THR A 123 0.04 -14.59 18.85
N MET A 124 -0.28 -13.36 19.25
CA MET A 124 -0.22 -12.90 20.64
C MET A 124 -1.45 -12.07 20.98
N LYS A 125 -1.83 -12.05 22.26
CA LYS A 125 -2.83 -11.10 22.72
C LYS A 125 -2.23 -9.70 22.76
N ARG A 126 -3.01 -8.68 22.40
CA ARG A 126 -2.56 -7.28 22.40
C ARG A 126 -1.94 -6.84 23.73
N LYS A 127 -2.49 -7.29 24.83
CA LYS A 127 -1.97 -7.02 26.20
C LYS A 127 -0.55 -7.57 26.44
N GLU A 128 -0.17 -8.66 25.76
CA GLU A 128 1.13 -9.33 25.90
C GLU A 128 2.20 -8.76 24.94
N MET A 129 1.83 -7.86 24.05
CA MET A 129 2.76 -7.29 23.07
C MET A 129 3.68 -6.26 23.70
N THR A 130 4.94 -6.31 23.30
CA THR A 130 6.01 -5.39 23.73
C THR A 130 6.44 -4.41 22.63
N SER A 131 5.86 -4.52 21.44
CA SER A 131 6.21 -3.76 20.23
C SER A 131 5.04 -2.91 19.73
N ALA A 132 5.33 -1.85 18.95
CA ALA A 132 4.31 -0.99 18.33
C ALA A 132 3.69 -1.68 17.11
N ILE A 133 2.51 -2.22 17.30
CA ILE A 133 1.70 -2.82 16.22
C ILE A 133 0.34 -2.14 16.19
N SER A 134 -0.04 -1.63 15.02
CA SER A 134 -1.39 -1.10 14.81
C SER A 134 -2.24 -2.18 14.14
N HIS A 135 -3.37 -2.50 14.74
CA HIS A 135 -4.32 -3.50 14.25
C HIS A 135 -5.58 -2.82 13.70
N ILE A 136 -6.02 -3.25 12.50
CA ILE A 136 -7.27 -2.83 11.87
C ILE A 136 -8.10 -4.08 11.62
N GLY A 137 -9.21 -4.21 12.33
CA GLY A 137 -10.10 -5.37 12.21
C GLY A 137 -11.12 -5.23 11.09
N ALA A 138 -11.83 -6.33 10.78
CA ALA A 138 -12.83 -6.36 9.70
C ALA A 138 -13.94 -5.32 9.84
N LYS A 139 -14.32 -4.91 11.05
CA LYS A 139 -15.33 -3.86 11.27
C LYS A 139 -14.88 -2.52 10.72
N ASP A 140 -13.63 -2.14 10.98
CA ASP A 140 -13.08 -0.86 10.53
C ASP A 140 -12.77 -0.85 9.03
N LEU A 141 -12.48 -2.04 8.47
CA LEU A 141 -12.26 -2.22 7.03
C LEU A 141 -13.57 -2.14 6.24
N ASN A 142 -14.65 -2.72 6.75
CA ASN A 142 -15.95 -2.74 6.08
C ASN A 142 -16.67 -1.38 6.00
N GLN A 143 -16.20 -0.39 6.74
CA GLN A 143 -16.75 0.97 6.75
C GLN A 143 -16.26 1.82 5.58
N ILE A 144 -15.18 1.40 4.92
CA ILE A 144 -14.63 2.07 3.75
C ILE A 144 -14.74 1.14 2.56
N SER A 145 -15.47 1.56 1.54
CA SER A 145 -15.47 0.91 0.24
C SER A 145 -14.32 1.48 -0.57
N SER A 146 -13.30 0.67 -0.82
CA SER A 146 -12.19 1.00 -1.72
C SER A 146 -11.93 -0.16 -2.65
N LEU A 147 -11.51 0.16 -3.87
CA LEU A 147 -11.10 -0.82 -4.88
C LEU A 147 -9.64 -1.25 -4.70
N ASP A 148 -8.86 -0.49 -3.95
CA ASP A 148 -7.45 -0.73 -3.64
C ASP A 148 -7.29 -1.00 -2.15
N ALA A 149 -6.73 -2.16 -1.79
CA ALA A 149 -6.50 -2.55 -0.41
C ALA A 149 -5.51 -1.62 0.34
N SER A 150 -4.61 -0.94 -0.38
CA SER A 150 -3.70 0.03 0.23
C SER A 150 -4.43 1.25 0.82
N MET A 151 -5.50 1.68 0.16
CA MET A 151 -6.33 2.80 0.61
C MET A 151 -7.08 2.53 1.92
N LEU A 152 -7.25 1.24 2.29
CA LEU A 152 -7.83 0.85 3.57
C LEU A 152 -6.97 1.28 4.77
N LEU A 153 -5.69 1.57 4.56
CA LEU A 153 -4.76 2.02 5.60
C LEU A 153 -4.73 3.55 5.74
N GLN A 154 -5.18 4.28 4.71
CA GLN A 154 -5.06 5.73 4.67
C GLN A 154 -5.82 6.38 5.84
N GLY A 155 -5.12 7.19 6.64
CA GLY A 155 -5.69 7.87 7.80
C GLY A 155 -6.13 6.97 8.96
N LYS A 156 -5.81 5.66 8.95
CA LYS A 156 -6.20 4.73 10.03
C LYS A 156 -5.04 4.32 10.93
N VAL A 157 -3.82 4.54 10.49
CA VAL A 157 -2.60 4.16 11.21
C VAL A 157 -1.66 5.35 11.26
N SER A 158 -1.18 5.68 12.45
CA SER A 158 -0.22 6.78 12.65
C SER A 158 1.09 6.49 11.93
N SER A 159 1.70 7.52 11.34
CA SER A 159 2.93 7.44 10.55
C SER A 159 2.88 6.50 9.35
N VAL A 160 1.71 6.12 8.87
CA VAL A 160 1.52 5.43 7.60
C VAL A 160 0.92 6.43 6.60
N SER A 161 1.68 6.73 5.58
CA SER A 161 1.24 7.58 4.48
C SER A 161 0.99 6.70 3.25
N VAL A 162 -0.16 6.89 2.63
CA VAL A 162 -0.53 6.22 1.37
C VAL A 162 -0.66 7.31 0.31
N SER A 163 0.22 7.29 -0.68
CA SER A 163 0.13 8.19 -1.82
C SER A 163 -0.59 7.50 -2.97
N ASN A 164 -1.67 8.10 -3.41
CA ASN A 164 -2.33 7.72 -4.64
C ASN A 164 -2.64 9.01 -5.42
N THR A 165 -1.69 9.42 -6.23
CA THR A 165 -1.75 10.65 -7.03
C THR A 165 -2.76 10.57 -8.18
N ALA A 166 -3.27 9.38 -8.49
CA ALA A 166 -4.22 9.12 -9.56
C ALA A 166 -5.28 8.09 -9.12
N LEU A 167 -6.03 8.42 -8.07
CA LEU A 167 -7.05 7.52 -7.48
C LEU A 167 -8.11 7.05 -8.50
N ALA A 168 -8.42 7.88 -9.49
CA ALA A 168 -9.41 7.58 -10.52
C ALA A 168 -8.83 6.87 -11.75
N ASP A 169 -7.53 6.69 -11.84
CA ASP A 169 -6.88 5.83 -12.84
C ASP A 169 -6.97 4.38 -12.38
N PRO A 170 -7.71 3.50 -13.10
CA PRO A 170 -7.85 2.10 -12.72
C PRO A 170 -6.52 1.31 -12.76
N ASN A 171 -5.49 1.86 -13.40
CA ASN A 171 -4.18 1.25 -13.59
C ASN A 171 -3.13 1.73 -12.58
N ASN A 172 -3.46 2.75 -11.79
CA ASN A 172 -2.56 3.28 -10.76
C ASN A 172 -2.69 2.50 -9.45
N GLN A 173 -1.61 2.48 -8.67
CA GLN A 173 -1.50 1.81 -7.38
C GLN A 173 -0.99 2.79 -6.33
N GLY A 174 -1.56 2.73 -5.13
CA GLY A 174 -1.08 3.52 -4.01
C GLY A 174 0.30 3.04 -3.51
N SER A 175 1.22 3.95 -3.32
CA SER A 175 2.48 3.67 -2.63
C SER A 175 2.35 3.90 -1.13
N ILE A 176 2.96 3.00 -0.33
CA ILE A 176 2.88 3.05 1.13
C ILE A 176 4.25 3.37 1.70
N GLN A 177 4.30 4.30 2.65
CA GLN A 177 5.50 4.64 3.39
C GLN A 177 5.21 4.64 4.90
N ILE A 178 6.12 4.08 5.70
CA ILE A 178 5.99 3.99 7.16
C ILE A 178 7.13 4.77 7.83
N ARG A 179 6.78 5.74 8.71
CA ARG A 179 7.73 6.56 9.49
C ARG A 179 8.74 7.32 8.62
N GLY A 180 8.32 7.76 7.43
CA GLY A 180 9.13 8.58 6.53
C GLY A 180 10.20 7.82 5.74
N VAL A 181 11.07 8.57 5.07
CA VAL A 181 12.11 8.03 4.18
C VAL A 181 13.20 7.33 4.98
N SER A 182 13.61 6.16 4.53
CA SER A 182 14.56 5.30 5.21
C SER A 182 15.81 4.99 4.41
N SER A 183 15.81 5.27 3.11
CA SER A 183 16.94 5.01 2.22
C SER A 183 17.06 6.09 1.18
N ARG A 184 18.24 6.16 0.54
CA ARG A 184 18.51 7.05 -0.59
C ARG A 184 18.08 6.40 -1.92
N ASN A 185 18.55 5.20 -2.18
CA ASN A 185 18.35 4.50 -3.46
C ASN A 185 17.81 3.06 -3.32
N ALA A 186 17.69 2.54 -2.08
CA ALA A 186 17.03 1.26 -1.85
C ALA A 186 15.51 1.44 -1.72
N GLY A 187 14.75 0.37 -1.82
CA GLY A 187 13.30 0.39 -1.73
C GLY A 187 12.78 1.02 -0.43
N LEU A 188 11.70 1.78 -0.51
CA LEU A 188 11.06 2.52 0.59
C LEU A 188 9.76 1.88 1.08
N GLY A 189 9.16 0.97 0.30
CA GLY A 189 7.91 0.31 0.63
C GLY A 189 8.03 -0.72 1.75
N PRO A 190 6.97 -0.93 2.55
CA PRO A 190 6.94 -1.99 3.56
C PRO A 190 6.86 -3.38 2.92
N LEU A 191 7.28 -4.39 3.66
CA LEU A 191 7.04 -5.79 3.28
C LEU A 191 5.57 -6.14 3.45
N ILE A 192 4.93 -6.64 2.41
CA ILE A 192 3.58 -7.20 2.49
C ILE A 192 3.68 -8.70 2.78
N VAL A 193 2.93 -9.16 3.78
CA VAL A 193 2.86 -10.56 4.20
C VAL A 193 1.39 -10.98 4.20
N VAL A 194 1.03 -11.94 3.37
CA VAL A 194 -0.35 -12.41 3.23
C VAL A 194 -0.48 -13.80 3.85
N ASN A 195 -1.35 -13.95 4.86
CA ASN A 195 -1.51 -15.20 5.61
C ASN A 195 -0.18 -15.83 6.09
N GLY A 196 0.80 -14.99 6.46
CA GLY A 196 2.12 -15.39 6.92
C GLY A 196 3.14 -15.64 5.81
N VAL A 197 2.79 -15.48 4.54
CA VAL A 197 3.70 -15.62 3.39
C VAL A 197 4.25 -14.25 2.97
N PRO A 198 5.57 -14.02 3.06
CA PRO A 198 6.19 -12.75 2.69
C PRO A 198 6.28 -12.56 1.17
N GLY A 199 6.11 -11.31 0.71
CA GLY A 199 6.27 -10.91 -0.69
C GLY A 199 4.98 -10.91 -1.49
N GLY A 200 3.81 -10.85 -0.81
CA GLY A 200 2.52 -10.63 -1.46
C GLY A 200 2.37 -9.22 -2.04
N ASP A 201 1.33 -9.04 -2.84
CA ASP A 201 0.97 -7.76 -3.44
C ASP A 201 -0.46 -7.40 -3.04
N MET A 202 -0.65 -6.22 -2.45
CA MET A 202 -1.96 -5.74 -1.99
C MET A 202 -2.96 -5.56 -3.15
N THR A 203 -2.48 -5.33 -4.35
CA THR A 203 -3.34 -5.12 -5.53
C THR A 203 -4.04 -6.39 -6.00
N ASN A 204 -3.54 -7.56 -5.58
CA ASN A 204 -4.12 -8.87 -5.88
C ASN A 204 -5.13 -9.34 -4.84
N ILE A 205 -5.35 -8.54 -3.80
CA ILE A 205 -6.21 -8.91 -2.69
C ILE A 205 -7.57 -8.22 -2.87
N ASN A 206 -8.62 -9.03 -2.93
CA ASN A 206 -9.96 -8.48 -2.84
C ASN A 206 -10.20 -7.95 -1.42
N PRO A 207 -10.50 -6.64 -1.24
CA PRO A 207 -10.73 -6.05 0.09
C PRO A 207 -11.80 -6.80 0.92
N ALA A 208 -12.81 -7.38 0.27
CA ALA A 208 -13.86 -8.16 0.94
C ALA A 208 -13.36 -9.45 1.61
N ASP A 209 -12.20 -9.97 1.18
CA ASP A 209 -11.57 -11.16 1.76
C ASP A 209 -10.65 -10.86 2.96
N ILE A 210 -10.39 -9.59 3.26
CA ILE A 210 -9.51 -9.22 4.37
C ILE A 210 -10.25 -9.38 5.70
N GLU A 211 -9.65 -10.09 6.65
CA GLU A 211 -10.10 -10.24 8.03
C GLU A 211 -9.49 -9.17 8.94
N SER A 212 -8.18 -8.95 8.80
CA SER A 212 -7.46 -7.89 9.51
C SER A 212 -6.19 -7.48 8.78
N ILE A 213 -5.73 -6.27 9.10
CA ILE A 213 -4.43 -5.76 8.69
C ILE A 213 -3.68 -5.36 9.96
N ASP A 214 -2.47 -5.91 10.14
CA ASP A 214 -1.58 -5.57 11.24
C ASP A 214 -0.34 -4.87 10.70
N VAL A 215 -0.05 -3.66 11.18
CA VAL A 215 1.10 -2.87 10.74
C VAL A 215 2.18 -2.86 11.80
N LEU A 216 3.32 -3.50 11.49
CA LEU A 216 4.51 -3.57 12.33
C LEU A 216 5.41 -2.38 11.99
N LYS A 217 5.45 -1.38 12.86
CA LYS A 217 6.13 -0.10 12.60
C LYS A 217 7.55 -0.04 13.17
N ASP A 218 7.85 -0.81 14.21
CA ASP A 218 9.13 -0.77 14.90
C ASP A 218 10.09 -1.90 14.49
N GLY A 219 11.37 -1.71 14.87
CA GLY A 219 12.42 -2.66 14.56
C GLY A 219 12.28 -4.00 15.31
N ALA A 220 11.72 -4.01 16.51
CA ALA A 220 11.59 -5.25 17.28
C ALA A 220 10.50 -6.15 16.70
N ALA A 221 9.38 -5.57 16.22
CA ALA A 221 8.34 -6.32 15.55
C ALA A 221 8.75 -6.81 14.16
N SER A 222 9.46 -5.96 13.39
CA SER A 222 9.83 -6.24 12.01
C SER A 222 11.11 -7.06 11.84
N ALA A 223 12.02 -7.08 12.83
CA ALA A 223 13.31 -7.76 12.74
C ALA A 223 13.20 -9.27 12.45
N ILE A 224 12.10 -9.91 12.84
CA ILE A 224 11.86 -11.32 12.55
C ILE A 224 11.74 -11.59 11.03
N TYR A 225 11.35 -10.58 10.24
CA TYR A 225 11.30 -10.62 8.79
C TYR A 225 12.63 -10.19 8.13
N GLY A 226 13.62 -9.82 8.97
CA GLY A 226 14.98 -9.47 8.57
C GLY A 226 15.05 -8.23 7.70
N THR A 227 15.82 -8.34 6.63
CA THR A 227 16.13 -7.23 5.73
C THR A 227 14.94 -6.76 4.91
N ARG A 228 13.97 -7.63 4.68
CA ARG A 228 12.73 -7.26 3.99
C ARG A 228 11.79 -6.40 4.87
N GLY A 229 11.93 -6.50 6.21
CA GLY A 229 11.14 -5.73 7.18
C GLY A 229 11.70 -4.36 7.55
N SER A 230 12.74 -3.89 6.89
CA SER A 230 13.43 -2.63 7.17
C SER A 230 12.50 -1.42 7.17
N ASN A 231 11.57 -1.35 6.25
CA ASN A 231 10.62 -0.24 6.07
C ASN A 231 9.28 -0.46 6.79
N GLY A 232 9.24 -1.43 7.72
CA GLY A 232 8.03 -1.92 8.35
C GLY A 232 7.43 -3.12 7.61
N VAL A 233 6.41 -3.71 8.22
CA VAL A 233 5.73 -4.90 7.67
C VAL A 233 4.23 -4.71 7.80
N ILE A 234 3.51 -5.03 6.74
CA ILE A 234 2.05 -5.07 6.72
C ILE A 234 1.61 -6.53 6.61
N LEU A 235 1.00 -7.03 7.67
CA LEU A 235 0.47 -8.39 7.74
C LEU A 235 -1.01 -8.34 7.35
N ILE A 236 -1.39 -9.07 6.32
CA ILE A 236 -2.77 -9.15 5.84
C ILE A 236 -3.29 -10.55 6.13
N ASN A 237 -4.25 -10.63 7.01
CA ASN A 237 -4.93 -11.87 7.34
C ASN A 237 -6.20 -11.96 6.51
N LEU A 238 -6.34 -13.01 5.75
CA LEU A 238 -7.51 -13.23 4.92
C LEU A 238 -8.50 -14.15 5.62
N LYS A 239 -9.80 -13.89 5.43
CA LYS A 239 -10.90 -14.68 5.97
C LYS A 239 -10.76 -16.15 5.60
N LYS A 240 -11.02 -17.01 6.56
CA LYS A 240 -11.02 -18.47 6.41
C LYS A 240 -12.45 -19.00 6.26
N GLY A 241 -12.59 -20.29 6.01
CA GLY A 241 -13.87 -20.98 6.01
C GLY A 241 -14.53 -21.02 7.40
N THR A 242 -15.85 -21.02 7.43
CA THR A 242 -16.63 -21.17 8.65
C THR A 242 -16.48 -22.58 9.22
N LYS A 243 -16.76 -22.74 10.52
CA LYS A 243 -16.58 -24.02 11.24
C LYS A 243 -17.87 -24.54 11.87
N ASP A 244 -18.99 -23.93 11.54
CA ASP A 244 -20.31 -24.17 12.13
C ASP A 244 -21.09 -25.32 11.51
N GLY A 245 -20.51 -25.98 10.50
CA GLY A 245 -21.15 -27.08 9.78
C GLY A 245 -22.09 -26.64 8.65
N GLN A 246 -22.23 -25.35 8.41
CA GLN A 246 -23.08 -24.77 7.37
C GLN A 246 -22.26 -24.18 6.22
N VAL A 247 -22.90 -24.05 5.07
CA VAL A 247 -22.35 -23.36 3.90
C VAL A 247 -22.98 -21.97 3.83
N HIS A 248 -22.15 -20.95 3.91
CA HIS A 248 -22.56 -19.57 3.77
C HIS A 248 -22.16 -19.07 2.38
N THR A 249 -23.12 -18.50 1.70
CA THR A 249 -22.93 -17.85 0.41
C THR A 249 -23.09 -16.35 0.57
N THR A 250 -22.14 -15.56 0.05
CA THR A 250 -22.24 -14.10 0.07
C THR A 250 -21.98 -13.57 -1.34
N TYR A 251 -22.91 -12.77 -1.84
CA TYR A 251 -22.72 -11.99 -3.05
C TYR A 251 -22.59 -10.51 -2.70
N SER A 252 -21.53 -9.89 -3.21
CA SER A 252 -21.28 -8.45 -3.04
C SER A 252 -21.09 -7.82 -4.41
N THR A 253 -21.71 -6.67 -4.62
CA THR A 253 -21.51 -5.87 -5.84
C THR A 253 -21.42 -4.40 -5.49
N SER A 254 -20.66 -3.66 -6.26
CA SER A 254 -20.59 -2.20 -6.18
C SER A 254 -20.43 -1.57 -7.55
N VAL A 255 -20.98 -0.36 -7.68
CA VAL A 255 -20.75 0.51 -8.83
C VAL A 255 -20.13 1.81 -8.32
N THR A 256 -19.05 2.23 -8.95
CA THR A 256 -18.30 3.44 -8.61
C THR A 256 -18.36 4.40 -9.79
N PHE A 257 -18.67 5.65 -9.51
CA PHE A 257 -18.63 6.75 -10.46
C PHE A 257 -17.50 7.70 -10.09
N ASN A 258 -16.62 8.01 -11.05
CA ASN A 258 -15.52 8.95 -10.89
C ASN A 258 -15.73 10.12 -11.84
N LYS A 259 -15.74 11.34 -11.29
CA LYS A 259 -15.82 12.57 -12.09
C LYS A 259 -14.55 13.40 -11.85
N ALA A 260 -13.80 13.70 -12.90
CA ALA A 260 -12.63 14.56 -12.85
C ALA A 260 -12.96 15.93 -12.24
N LYS A 261 -12.06 16.46 -11.43
CA LYS A 261 -12.09 17.84 -10.95
C LYS A 261 -11.25 18.70 -11.87
N LYS A 262 -11.81 19.81 -12.34
CA LYS A 262 -11.02 20.85 -13.04
C LYS A 262 -10.37 21.72 -11.96
N GLU A 263 -9.13 21.39 -11.63
CA GLU A 263 -8.41 22.01 -10.49
C GLU A 263 -7.60 23.23 -10.90
N LEU A 264 -7.25 23.32 -12.18
CA LEU A 264 -6.45 24.41 -12.75
C LEU A 264 -7.34 25.30 -13.61
N ASP A 265 -7.19 26.60 -13.47
CA ASP A 265 -7.91 27.60 -14.24
C ASP A 265 -7.13 27.90 -15.53
N ILE A 266 -7.39 27.08 -16.57
CA ILE A 266 -6.75 27.12 -17.89
C ILE A 266 -7.53 28.11 -18.76
N MET A 267 -6.84 29.00 -19.47
CA MET A 267 -7.49 29.93 -20.40
C MET A 267 -8.31 29.18 -21.45
N ASN A 268 -9.57 29.61 -21.61
CA ASN A 268 -10.43 29.19 -22.71
C ASN A 268 -10.11 29.96 -24.02
N ALA A 269 -10.82 29.67 -25.11
CA ALA A 269 -10.53 30.30 -26.38
C ALA A 269 -10.79 31.82 -26.41
N GLU A 270 -11.79 32.31 -25.67
CA GLU A 270 -12.09 33.74 -25.53
C GLU A 270 -10.97 34.48 -24.81
N GLU A 271 -10.54 33.97 -23.68
CA GLU A 271 -9.42 34.51 -22.88
C GLU A 271 -8.12 34.43 -23.70
N TYR A 272 -7.87 33.31 -24.37
CA TYR A 272 -6.69 33.16 -25.22
C TYR A 272 -6.67 34.23 -26.34
N ARG A 273 -7.80 34.49 -27.02
CA ARG A 273 -7.94 35.55 -28.00
C ARG A 273 -7.70 36.94 -27.41
N ALA A 274 -8.27 37.18 -26.21
CA ALA A 274 -8.14 38.48 -25.57
C ALA A 274 -6.69 38.81 -25.18
N TYR A 275 -5.90 37.82 -24.73
CA TYR A 275 -4.56 38.05 -24.19
C TYR A 275 -3.45 37.69 -25.17
N ARG A 276 -3.57 36.58 -25.89
CA ARG A 276 -2.46 36.01 -26.68
C ARG A 276 -2.45 36.53 -28.10
N THR A 277 -3.61 36.64 -28.75
CA THR A 277 -3.68 37.06 -30.15
C THR A 277 -3.41 38.52 -30.35
N VAL A 278 -3.49 39.33 -29.28
CA VAL A 278 -3.06 40.75 -29.35
C VAL A 278 -1.58 40.85 -29.70
N SER A 279 -0.74 39.97 -29.16
CA SER A 279 0.70 39.94 -29.42
C SER A 279 1.08 39.09 -30.64
N ASN A 280 0.27 38.10 -31.00
CA ASN A 280 0.46 37.21 -32.15
C ASN A 280 -0.88 36.84 -32.80
N PRO A 281 -1.45 37.63 -33.72
CA PRO A 281 -2.73 37.34 -34.37
C PRO A 281 -2.78 35.99 -35.10
N LEU A 282 -1.63 35.50 -35.59
CA LEU A 282 -1.53 34.20 -36.27
C LEU A 282 -1.72 33.01 -35.34
N SER A 283 -1.77 33.23 -34.04
CA SER A 283 -2.02 32.14 -33.08
C SER A 283 -3.50 31.75 -32.95
N ASP A 284 -4.45 32.54 -33.50
CA ASP A 284 -5.86 32.20 -33.55
C ASP A 284 -6.14 31.28 -34.75
N MET A 285 -6.54 30.03 -34.42
CA MET A 285 -6.88 29.00 -35.42
C MET A 285 -8.40 28.86 -35.64
N GLY A 286 -9.21 29.75 -35.05
CA GLY A 286 -10.64 29.88 -35.29
C GLY A 286 -11.56 28.94 -34.54
N ALA A 287 -11.05 27.92 -33.85
CA ALA A 287 -11.85 26.99 -33.07
C ALA A 287 -12.11 27.45 -31.61
N ASP A 288 -12.94 26.72 -30.89
CA ASP A 288 -13.17 26.83 -29.46
C ASP A 288 -13.14 25.42 -28.86
N SER A 289 -11.94 25.00 -28.44
CA SER A 289 -11.67 23.64 -28.00
C SER A 289 -11.33 23.60 -26.50
N ASP A 290 -12.18 22.98 -25.71
CA ASP A 290 -11.82 22.59 -24.32
C ASP A 290 -11.08 21.25 -24.34
N TRP A 291 -9.73 21.33 -24.36
CA TRP A 291 -8.88 20.14 -24.43
C TRP A 291 -8.98 19.26 -23.19
N PHE A 292 -9.30 19.84 -22.02
CA PHE A 292 -9.48 19.07 -20.78
C PHE A 292 -10.76 18.25 -20.84
N ASP A 293 -11.87 18.86 -21.23
CA ASP A 293 -13.16 18.15 -21.36
C ASP A 293 -13.10 17.11 -22.49
N ALA A 294 -12.39 17.39 -23.59
CA ALA A 294 -12.27 16.49 -24.74
C ALA A 294 -11.53 15.17 -24.40
N VAL A 295 -10.67 15.15 -23.37
CA VAL A 295 -9.92 13.94 -22.96
C VAL A 295 -10.49 13.28 -21.70
N THR A 296 -11.52 13.89 -21.08
CA THR A 296 -12.11 13.35 -19.85
C THR A 296 -13.47 12.69 -20.12
N GLN A 297 -13.80 11.74 -19.28
CA GLN A 297 -15.10 11.06 -19.28
C GLN A 297 -15.55 10.74 -17.86
N LEU A 298 -16.80 10.35 -17.69
CA LEU A 298 -17.27 9.75 -16.44
C LEU A 298 -16.67 8.35 -16.32
N GLY A 299 -15.76 8.20 -15.36
CA GLY A 299 -15.20 6.89 -15.02
C GLY A 299 -16.24 6.03 -14.32
N VAL A 300 -16.43 4.80 -14.79
CA VAL A 300 -17.37 3.86 -14.18
C VAL A 300 -16.68 2.54 -13.91
N THR A 301 -16.73 2.11 -12.64
CA THR A 301 -16.21 0.81 -12.23
C THR A 301 -17.34 -0.02 -11.64
N HIS A 302 -17.49 -1.25 -12.06
CA HIS A 302 -18.32 -2.21 -11.36
C HIS A 302 -17.52 -3.43 -10.94
N MET A 303 -17.84 -3.92 -9.74
CA MET A 303 -17.18 -5.05 -9.11
C MET A 303 -18.22 -6.03 -8.60
N HIS A 304 -17.98 -7.32 -8.82
CA HIS A 304 -18.81 -8.42 -8.36
C HIS A 304 -17.95 -9.44 -7.64
N THR A 305 -18.37 -9.88 -6.47
CA THR A 305 -17.68 -10.88 -5.68
C THR A 305 -18.68 -11.93 -5.18
N LEU A 306 -18.42 -13.19 -5.47
CA LEU A 306 -19.19 -14.33 -4.98
C LEU A 306 -18.29 -15.17 -4.07
N THR A 307 -18.76 -15.42 -2.85
CA THR A 307 -18.01 -16.19 -1.85
C THR A 307 -18.83 -17.35 -1.35
N PHE A 308 -18.19 -18.51 -1.28
CA PHE A 308 -18.68 -19.70 -0.60
C PHE A 308 -17.74 -20.04 0.56
N SER A 309 -18.26 -20.18 1.76
CA SER A 309 -17.49 -20.59 2.92
C SER A 309 -18.24 -21.62 3.73
N GLY A 310 -17.53 -22.62 4.23
CA GLY A 310 -18.17 -23.69 4.98
C GLY A 310 -17.16 -24.62 5.62
N GLY A 311 -17.67 -25.61 6.33
CA GLY A 311 -16.87 -26.64 6.93
C GLY A 311 -17.20 -26.88 8.41
N ASN A 312 -16.35 -27.63 9.07
CA ASN A 312 -16.46 -27.98 10.47
C ASN A 312 -15.13 -27.68 11.21
N ALA A 313 -15.06 -28.04 12.49
CA ALA A 313 -13.87 -27.80 13.31
C ALA A 313 -12.57 -28.40 12.74
N ARG A 314 -12.66 -29.46 11.91
CA ARG A 314 -11.50 -30.14 11.33
C ARG A 314 -11.20 -29.67 9.92
N THR A 315 -12.22 -29.54 9.07
CA THR A 315 -12.05 -29.15 7.68
C THR A 315 -12.90 -27.95 7.40
N ASN A 316 -12.30 -26.86 6.94
CA ASN A 316 -13.03 -25.68 6.50
C ASN A 316 -12.42 -25.14 5.20
N TYR A 317 -13.26 -24.50 4.43
CA TYR A 317 -12.89 -23.96 3.13
C TYR A 317 -13.58 -22.62 2.88
N ARG A 318 -12.92 -21.78 2.08
CA ARG A 318 -13.47 -20.55 1.53
C ARG A 318 -13.05 -20.43 0.08
N VAL A 319 -14.00 -20.21 -0.80
CA VAL A 319 -13.79 -19.98 -2.23
C VAL A 319 -14.42 -18.64 -2.58
N THR A 320 -13.66 -17.75 -3.17
CA THR A 320 -14.12 -16.43 -3.65
C THR A 320 -13.81 -16.34 -5.14
N ALA A 321 -14.77 -15.87 -5.92
CA ALA A 321 -14.58 -15.46 -7.30
C ALA A 321 -14.92 -13.98 -7.42
N ASP A 322 -14.10 -13.20 -8.10
CA ASP A 322 -14.32 -11.78 -8.30
C ASP A 322 -14.12 -11.38 -9.76
N TYR A 323 -14.94 -10.41 -10.17
CA TYR A 323 -14.86 -9.75 -11.44
C TYR A 323 -14.90 -8.25 -11.24
N ARG A 324 -13.99 -7.52 -11.89
CA ARG A 324 -13.93 -6.07 -11.90
C ARG A 324 -13.82 -5.58 -13.33
N ASN A 325 -14.62 -4.58 -13.69
CA ASN A 325 -14.45 -3.82 -14.92
C ASN A 325 -14.44 -2.34 -14.57
N ALA A 326 -13.33 -1.68 -14.82
CA ALA A 326 -13.09 -0.29 -14.46
C ALA A 326 -12.74 0.52 -15.69
N ARG A 327 -13.43 1.65 -15.87
CA ARG A 327 -13.11 2.69 -16.83
C ARG A 327 -12.62 3.91 -16.08
N GLY A 328 -11.47 4.47 -16.47
CA GLY A 328 -10.90 5.68 -15.91
C GLY A 328 -11.64 6.96 -16.29
N ILE A 329 -11.20 8.08 -15.73
CA ILE A 329 -11.72 9.41 -16.07
C ILE A 329 -11.15 9.94 -17.37
N ASP A 330 -10.05 9.40 -17.86
CA ASP A 330 -9.45 9.67 -19.16
C ASP A 330 -9.98 8.69 -20.23
N LEU A 331 -10.04 9.13 -21.45
CA LEU A 331 -10.44 8.30 -22.58
C LEU A 331 -9.48 7.09 -22.68
N ARG A 332 -10.04 5.90 -22.98
CA ARG A 332 -9.27 4.67 -23.24
C ARG A 332 -8.49 4.08 -22.06
N SER A 333 -8.58 4.65 -20.87
CA SER A 333 -8.06 3.99 -19.68
C SER A 333 -9.08 2.99 -19.16
N ASP A 334 -8.76 1.71 -19.25
CA ASP A 334 -9.63 0.65 -18.73
C ASP A 334 -8.84 -0.49 -18.09
N ARG A 335 -9.53 -1.28 -17.25
CA ARG A 335 -8.99 -2.45 -16.59
C ARG A 335 -10.09 -3.47 -16.33
N ARG A 336 -9.91 -4.68 -16.82
CA ARG A 336 -10.75 -5.83 -16.50
C ARG A 336 -9.96 -6.85 -15.71
N GLU A 337 -10.57 -7.37 -14.68
CA GLU A 337 -9.95 -8.36 -13.82
C GLU A 337 -10.89 -9.54 -13.60
N TYR A 338 -10.32 -10.72 -13.66
CA TYR A 338 -10.95 -11.99 -13.30
C TYR A 338 -10.09 -12.64 -12.23
N GLY A 339 -10.58 -12.73 -11.00
CA GLY A 339 -9.89 -13.31 -9.88
C GLY A 339 -10.63 -14.49 -9.30
N ALA A 340 -9.89 -15.46 -8.78
CA ALA A 340 -10.42 -16.48 -7.91
C ALA A 340 -9.46 -16.74 -6.75
N ARG A 341 -10.00 -17.14 -5.62
CA ARG A 341 -9.21 -17.56 -4.47
C ARG A 341 -9.85 -18.77 -3.83
N ALA A 342 -9.07 -19.79 -3.56
CA ALA A 342 -9.49 -20.91 -2.77
C ALA A 342 -8.56 -21.12 -1.57
N ASN A 343 -9.15 -21.27 -0.39
CA ASN A 343 -8.45 -21.61 0.85
C ASN A 343 -9.09 -22.88 1.43
N ILE A 344 -8.27 -23.85 1.80
CA ILE A 344 -8.69 -25.05 2.51
C ILE A 344 -7.77 -25.29 3.70
N ASN A 345 -8.37 -25.66 4.84
CA ASN A 345 -7.67 -26.05 6.05
C ASN A 345 -8.21 -27.39 6.52
N HIS A 346 -7.33 -28.31 6.86
CA HIS A 346 -7.67 -29.61 7.39
C HIS A 346 -6.78 -29.98 8.57
N THR A 347 -7.39 -30.41 9.66
CA THR A 347 -6.69 -30.95 10.83
C THR A 347 -7.15 -32.39 11.05
N THR A 348 -6.21 -33.33 11.20
CA THR A 348 -6.49 -34.75 11.44
C THR A 348 -7.28 -34.95 12.75
N LYS A 349 -7.96 -36.08 12.88
CA LYS A 349 -8.86 -36.38 14.01
C LYS A 349 -8.14 -36.32 15.37
N ASP A 350 -6.88 -36.73 15.39
CA ASP A 350 -5.99 -36.72 16.56
C ASP A 350 -5.33 -35.36 16.82
N GLY A 351 -5.54 -34.39 15.92
CA GLY A 351 -4.89 -33.07 15.99
C GLY A 351 -3.40 -33.08 15.71
N LEU A 352 -2.85 -34.23 15.24
CA LEU A 352 -1.41 -34.38 15.00
C LEU A 352 -0.95 -33.58 13.80
N PHE A 353 -1.67 -33.64 12.68
CA PHE A 353 -1.32 -32.93 11.44
C PHE A 353 -2.36 -31.87 11.11
N THR A 354 -1.85 -30.74 10.62
CA THR A 354 -2.67 -29.67 10.02
C THR A 354 -2.11 -29.35 8.64
N PHE A 355 -2.98 -29.34 7.64
CA PHE A 355 -2.67 -28.95 6.27
C PHE A 355 -3.47 -27.72 5.92
N SER A 356 -2.84 -26.75 5.29
CA SER A 356 -3.53 -25.60 4.70
C SER A 356 -2.98 -25.31 3.32
N ALA A 357 -3.83 -24.94 2.39
CA ALA A 357 -3.48 -24.53 1.05
C ALA A 357 -4.29 -23.31 0.64
N ASN A 358 -3.62 -22.41 -0.07
CA ASN A 358 -4.24 -21.26 -0.73
C ASN A 358 -3.77 -21.24 -2.18
N ILE A 359 -4.68 -20.87 -3.07
CA ILE A 359 -4.37 -20.59 -4.48
C ILE A 359 -5.18 -19.37 -4.91
N THR A 360 -4.51 -18.43 -5.57
CA THR A 360 -5.09 -17.16 -6.04
C THR A 360 -4.61 -16.89 -7.47
N PRO A 361 -5.28 -17.43 -8.50
CA PRO A 361 -5.07 -17.02 -9.88
C PRO A 361 -5.82 -15.71 -10.16
N ARG A 362 -5.22 -14.84 -10.99
CA ARG A 362 -5.84 -13.61 -11.48
C ARG A 362 -5.36 -13.30 -12.89
N VAL A 363 -6.28 -12.86 -13.73
CA VAL A 363 -5.99 -12.32 -15.07
C VAL A 363 -6.46 -10.88 -15.10
N ILE A 364 -5.61 -10.00 -15.58
CA ILE A 364 -5.87 -8.57 -15.70
C ILE A 364 -5.59 -8.18 -17.14
N ASP A 365 -6.60 -7.68 -17.82
CA ASP A 365 -6.49 -7.00 -19.10
C ASP A 365 -6.66 -5.51 -18.88
N ARG A 366 -5.74 -4.70 -19.37
CA ARG A 366 -5.81 -3.26 -19.21
C ARG A 366 -5.30 -2.53 -20.42
N ASN A 367 -5.92 -1.39 -20.70
CA ASN A 367 -5.35 -0.36 -21.55
C ASN A 367 -4.85 0.76 -20.65
N LYS A 368 -3.64 1.20 -20.88
CA LYS A 368 -3.05 2.33 -20.20
C LYS A 368 -3.06 3.52 -21.14
N SER A 369 -3.86 4.51 -20.79
CA SER A 369 -3.87 5.78 -21.46
C SER A 369 -2.55 6.54 -21.25
N ALA A 370 -2.11 7.28 -22.24
CA ALA A 370 -1.05 8.25 -22.05
C ALA A 370 -1.49 9.35 -21.09
N ASN A 371 -0.59 9.85 -20.24
CA ASN A 371 -0.88 11.00 -19.40
C ASN A 371 -0.82 12.28 -20.23
N VAL A 372 -1.98 12.74 -20.68
CA VAL A 372 -2.12 13.88 -21.60
C VAL A 372 -2.54 15.20 -20.93
N TYR A 373 -2.77 15.19 -19.61
CA TYR A 373 -3.35 16.37 -18.93
C TYR A 373 -2.45 17.60 -18.95
N SER A 374 -1.15 17.44 -18.91
CA SER A 374 -0.22 18.55 -19.09
C SER A 374 -0.26 19.13 -20.51
N ASN A 375 -0.53 18.29 -21.51
CA ASN A 375 -0.74 18.76 -22.89
C ASN A 375 -2.11 19.42 -23.03
N ALA A 376 -3.13 18.99 -22.29
CA ALA A 376 -4.41 19.68 -22.24
C ALA A 376 -4.29 21.14 -21.75
N ILE A 377 -3.33 21.40 -20.83
CA ILE A 377 -3.02 22.80 -20.43
C ILE A 377 -2.32 23.56 -21.55
N LYS A 378 -1.36 22.91 -22.23
CA LYS A 378 -0.50 23.57 -23.22
C LYS A 378 -1.18 23.87 -24.54
N ASN A 379 -2.10 22.99 -24.96
CA ASN A 379 -2.70 23.07 -26.28
C ASN A 379 -3.47 24.37 -26.46
N ASN A 380 -3.26 25.02 -27.57
CA ASN A 380 -3.97 26.24 -27.94
C ASN A 380 -5.49 25.95 -28.08
N PRO A 381 -6.36 26.60 -27.30
CA PRO A 381 -7.80 26.36 -27.30
C PRO A 381 -8.49 26.83 -28.59
N THR A 382 -7.82 27.60 -29.44
CA THR A 382 -8.35 28.00 -30.75
C THR A 382 -8.02 27.00 -31.88
N MET A 383 -7.23 25.95 -31.59
CA MET A 383 -6.98 24.84 -32.50
C MET A 383 -8.16 23.87 -32.51
N PRO A 384 -8.64 23.44 -33.67
CA PRO A 384 -9.69 22.42 -33.78
C PRO A 384 -9.14 21.06 -33.35
N ILE A 385 -10.01 20.21 -32.84
CA ILE A 385 -9.69 18.81 -32.46
C ILE A 385 -9.79 17.93 -33.73
N TYR A 386 -10.79 18.17 -34.53
CA TYR A 386 -11.15 17.35 -35.71
C TYR A 386 -10.92 18.11 -37.01
N ASP A 387 -10.57 17.34 -38.05
CA ASP A 387 -10.40 17.83 -39.41
C ASP A 387 -10.88 16.76 -40.40
N SER A 388 -11.97 17.06 -41.11
CA SER A 388 -12.57 16.13 -42.04
C SER A 388 -11.72 15.86 -43.30
N GLU A 389 -10.71 16.67 -43.57
CA GLU A 389 -9.79 16.48 -44.69
C GLU A 389 -8.59 15.57 -44.31
N SER A 390 -8.31 15.36 -43.02
CA SER A 390 -7.26 14.46 -42.61
C SER A 390 -7.68 12.99 -42.69
N ALA A 391 -6.74 12.10 -42.99
CA ALA A 391 -6.99 10.68 -43.23
C ALA A 391 -7.65 9.94 -42.03
N ASN A 392 -7.42 10.41 -40.80
CA ASN A 392 -7.99 9.85 -39.58
C ASN A 392 -9.03 10.76 -38.89
N GLY A 393 -9.38 11.88 -39.52
CA GLY A 393 -10.40 12.82 -39.00
C GLY A 393 -9.89 13.76 -37.89
N TYR A 394 -8.60 13.72 -37.52
CA TYR A 394 -8.02 14.58 -36.49
C TYR A 394 -7.21 15.73 -37.11
N TYR A 395 -7.32 16.89 -36.47
CA TYR A 395 -6.55 18.06 -36.87
C TYR A 395 -5.06 17.84 -36.58
N ARG A 396 -4.22 18.11 -37.59
CA ARG A 396 -2.76 18.04 -37.48
C ARG A 396 -2.18 19.34 -37.06
N PHE A 397 -1.41 19.31 -35.97
CA PHE A 397 -0.71 20.51 -35.53
C PHE A 397 0.37 20.89 -36.53
N PRO A 398 0.50 22.17 -36.88
CA PRO A 398 1.54 22.65 -37.76
C PRO A 398 2.94 22.31 -37.21
N SER A 399 3.86 22.01 -38.13
CA SER A 399 5.26 21.73 -37.74
C SER A 399 5.85 22.90 -36.94
N GLY A 400 6.52 22.62 -35.82
CA GLY A 400 7.09 23.61 -34.90
C GLY A 400 6.10 24.16 -33.88
N THR A 401 4.82 23.72 -33.88
CA THR A 401 3.88 24.04 -32.82
C THR A 401 4.14 23.12 -31.60
N GLU A 402 4.20 23.69 -30.39
CA GLU A 402 4.25 22.89 -29.19
C GLU A 402 2.89 22.24 -28.92
N GLY A 403 2.92 21.00 -28.41
CA GLY A 403 1.74 20.22 -28.17
C GLY A 403 1.46 19.17 -29.25
N SER A 404 0.37 18.46 -29.10
CA SER A 404 -0.12 17.43 -30.02
C SER A 404 -1.63 17.29 -29.90
N ASN A 405 -2.26 16.69 -30.88
CA ASN A 405 -3.68 16.33 -30.75
C ASN A 405 -3.84 15.15 -29.77
N ILE A 406 -4.11 15.50 -28.53
CA ILE A 406 -4.19 14.52 -27.43
C ILE A 406 -5.43 13.63 -27.54
N VAL A 407 -6.47 14.06 -28.23
CA VAL A 407 -7.67 13.24 -28.50
C VAL A 407 -7.33 12.18 -29.55
N GLU A 408 -6.59 12.54 -30.61
CA GLU A 408 -6.01 11.58 -31.55
C GLU A 408 -5.13 10.57 -30.79
N GLN A 409 -4.19 11.05 -29.97
CA GLN A 409 -3.30 10.19 -29.22
C GLN A 409 -4.05 9.15 -28.38
N LEU A 410 -5.06 9.56 -27.63
CA LEU A 410 -5.83 8.63 -26.80
C LEU A 410 -6.67 7.64 -27.61
N ASN A 411 -7.17 8.04 -28.80
CA ASN A 411 -8.04 7.18 -29.60
C ASN A 411 -7.27 6.25 -30.55
N GLU A 412 -6.13 6.69 -31.09
CA GLU A 412 -5.37 5.94 -32.09
C GLU A 412 -4.23 5.10 -31.50
N GLU A 413 -3.69 5.50 -30.34
CA GLU A 413 -2.64 4.72 -29.67
C GLU A 413 -3.24 3.49 -28.98
N GLU A 414 -2.79 2.30 -29.39
CA GLU A 414 -3.08 1.06 -28.68
C GLU A 414 -1.97 0.78 -27.66
N ASN A 415 -2.32 0.63 -26.39
CA ASN A 415 -1.39 0.32 -25.31
C ASN A 415 -2.01 -0.72 -24.37
N GLY A 416 -2.08 -1.96 -24.85
CA GLY A 416 -2.69 -3.07 -24.16
C GLY A 416 -1.71 -3.85 -23.31
N THR A 417 -2.12 -4.24 -22.11
CA THR A 417 -1.34 -5.11 -21.21
C THR A 417 -2.20 -6.25 -20.71
N GLU A 418 -1.76 -7.49 -20.91
CA GLU A 418 -2.28 -8.66 -20.22
C GLU A 418 -1.34 -9.06 -19.09
N ILE A 419 -1.85 -9.22 -17.85
CA ILE A 419 -1.09 -9.69 -16.69
C ILE A 419 -1.74 -10.96 -16.17
N LYS A 420 -0.97 -12.03 -16.06
CA LYS A 420 -1.37 -13.28 -15.42
C LYS A 420 -0.62 -13.42 -14.11
N LEU A 421 -1.38 -13.52 -13.03
CA LEU A 421 -0.88 -13.67 -11.68
C LEU A 421 -1.25 -15.04 -11.15
N LEU A 422 -0.31 -15.71 -10.53
CA LEU A 422 -0.55 -16.93 -9.78
C LEU A 422 0.19 -16.86 -8.45
N GLU A 423 -0.57 -16.82 -7.37
CA GLU A 423 -0.04 -16.99 -6.02
C GLU A 423 -0.58 -18.28 -5.44
N TRP A 424 0.30 -19.11 -4.89
CA TRP A 424 -0.13 -20.27 -4.13
C TRP A 424 0.82 -20.53 -2.96
N ASN A 425 0.27 -21.10 -1.91
CA ASN A 425 1.05 -21.62 -0.80
C ASN A 425 0.40 -22.89 -0.22
N ALA A 426 1.26 -23.75 0.30
CA ALA A 426 0.87 -24.96 1.01
C ALA A 426 1.67 -25.06 2.31
N THR A 427 0.99 -25.29 3.41
CA THR A 427 1.59 -25.46 4.74
C THR A 427 1.23 -26.83 5.29
N ALA A 428 2.22 -27.57 5.72
CA ALA A 428 2.05 -28.80 6.50
C ALA A 428 2.61 -28.55 7.90
N ALA A 429 1.83 -28.81 8.92
CA ALA A 429 2.23 -28.64 10.31
C ALA A 429 1.98 -29.90 11.10
N VAL A 430 2.91 -30.25 12.00
CA VAL A 430 2.83 -31.36 12.91
C VAL A 430 2.87 -30.86 14.36
N ASN A 431 1.93 -31.32 15.15
CA ASN A 431 1.98 -31.14 16.60
C ASN A 431 2.80 -32.29 17.22
N LEU A 432 4.02 -31.97 17.62
CA LEU A 432 4.97 -32.96 18.16
C LEU A 432 4.65 -33.36 19.61
N LEU A 433 3.79 -32.64 20.28
CA LEU A 433 3.48 -32.81 21.70
C LEU A 433 2.97 -34.23 22.06
N PRO A 434 2.04 -34.83 21.29
CA PRO A 434 1.55 -36.18 21.58
C PRO A 434 2.64 -37.24 21.59
N LEU A 435 3.77 -37.00 20.91
CA LEU A 435 4.92 -37.92 20.86
C LEU A 435 5.70 -37.95 22.18
N PHE A 436 5.59 -36.90 23.03
CA PHE A 436 6.33 -36.76 24.28
C PHE A 436 5.45 -36.94 25.52
N ASN A 437 4.14 -37.16 25.35
CA ASN A 437 3.15 -37.36 26.41
C ASN A 437 3.36 -36.41 27.65
N PRO A 438 3.34 -35.09 27.45
CA PRO A 438 3.66 -34.16 28.54
C PRO A 438 2.56 -34.12 29.57
N LYS A 439 2.92 -34.03 30.82
CA LYS A 439 1.98 -33.85 31.95
C LYS A 439 1.35 -32.45 31.99
N ASN A 440 1.93 -31.47 31.29
CA ASN A 440 1.43 -30.10 31.26
C ASN A 440 0.51 -29.89 30.05
N PRO A 441 -0.80 -29.66 30.25
CA PRO A 441 -1.76 -29.44 29.17
C PRO A 441 -1.57 -28.12 28.41
N ASP A 442 -0.86 -27.15 29.04
CA ASP A 442 -0.59 -25.82 28.42
C ASP A 442 0.65 -25.82 27.52
N MET A 443 1.30 -26.99 27.37
CA MET A 443 2.46 -27.10 26.49
C MET A 443 2.03 -27.25 25.05
N VAL A 444 2.73 -26.54 24.14
CA VAL A 444 2.57 -26.67 22.68
C VAL A 444 3.96 -26.83 22.07
N LEU A 445 4.10 -27.81 21.18
CA LEU A 445 5.28 -27.98 20.35
C LEU A 445 4.84 -28.30 18.94
N LYS A 446 4.89 -27.28 18.06
CA LYS A 446 4.39 -27.39 16.70
C LYS A 446 5.49 -27.02 15.70
N SER A 447 5.74 -27.89 14.74
CA SER A 447 6.64 -27.65 13.62
C SER A 447 5.86 -27.54 12.33
N GLN A 448 6.18 -26.57 11.47
CA GLN A 448 5.50 -26.36 10.19
C GLN A 448 6.48 -26.03 9.09
N VAL A 449 6.15 -26.48 7.90
CA VAL A 449 6.83 -26.14 6.65
C VAL A 449 5.81 -25.50 5.71
N THR A 450 6.16 -24.34 5.17
CA THR A 450 5.37 -23.64 4.16
C THR A 450 6.20 -23.50 2.89
N ILE A 451 5.62 -23.89 1.79
CA ILE A 451 6.15 -23.61 0.44
C ILE A 451 5.18 -22.65 -0.26
N SER A 452 5.74 -21.71 -1.00
CA SER A 452 4.91 -20.77 -1.76
C SER A 452 5.61 -20.32 -3.04
N GLN A 453 4.80 -19.94 -4.01
CA GLN A 453 5.24 -19.32 -5.25
C GLN A 453 4.34 -18.13 -5.57
N TYR A 454 4.96 -17.05 -6.00
CA TYR A 454 4.33 -15.88 -6.60
C TYR A 454 4.89 -15.72 -8.02
N GLN A 455 4.04 -15.79 -9.03
CA GLN A 455 4.41 -15.63 -10.43
C GLN A 455 3.58 -14.55 -11.08
N VAL A 456 4.26 -13.69 -11.84
CA VAL A 456 3.65 -12.66 -12.69
C VAL A 456 4.20 -12.85 -14.11
N ASP A 457 3.29 -13.06 -15.04
CA ASP A 457 3.59 -13.04 -16.48
C ASP A 457 2.88 -11.81 -17.05
N LYS A 458 3.62 -10.88 -17.67
CA LYS A 458 3.12 -9.62 -18.19
C LYS A 458 3.44 -9.53 -19.68
N PHE A 459 2.44 -9.25 -20.49
CA PHE A 459 2.53 -9.00 -21.92
C PHE A 459 2.08 -7.60 -22.22
N ASN A 460 2.93 -6.76 -22.80
CA ASN A 460 2.56 -5.45 -23.31
C ASN A 460 2.54 -5.49 -24.83
N GLY A 461 1.59 -4.78 -25.43
CA GLY A 461 1.57 -4.47 -26.86
C GLY A 461 1.30 -2.98 -27.02
N TRP A 462 2.11 -2.31 -27.80
CA TRP A 462 1.94 -0.91 -28.14
C TRP A 462 1.97 -0.75 -29.66
N PHE A 463 1.07 0.10 -30.18
CA PHE A 463 0.95 0.36 -31.62
C PHE A 463 0.42 1.76 -31.88
N THR A 464 0.98 2.42 -32.91
CA THR A 464 0.43 3.62 -33.51
C THR A 464 0.27 3.42 -35.03
N PRO A 465 -0.89 3.74 -35.63
CA PRO A 465 -1.16 3.49 -37.05
C PRO A 465 -0.40 4.44 -37.99
N SER A 466 -0.39 4.12 -39.26
CA SER A 466 0.24 4.92 -40.33
C SER A 466 -0.36 6.33 -40.44
N THR A 467 -1.62 6.49 -40.07
CA THR A 467 -2.38 7.76 -40.09
C THR A 467 -2.13 8.64 -38.89
N TYR A 468 -1.48 8.10 -37.81
CA TYR A 468 -1.20 8.84 -36.60
C TYR A 468 -0.30 10.05 -36.87
N GLY A 469 -0.67 11.22 -36.37
CA GLY A 469 -0.04 12.49 -36.72
C GLY A 469 1.47 12.51 -36.57
N SER A 470 2.03 11.96 -35.50
CA SER A 470 3.48 11.84 -35.33
C SER A 470 4.12 10.94 -36.39
N ASN A 471 3.49 9.80 -36.73
CA ASN A 471 4.02 8.89 -37.73
C ASN A 471 4.03 9.55 -39.12
N VAL A 472 2.99 10.27 -39.44
CA VAL A 472 2.91 11.01 -40.73
C VAL A 472 3.99 12.09 -40.80
N ASN A 473 4.20 12.85 -39.73
CA ASN A 473 5.25 13.88 -39.65
C ASN A 473 6.65 13.26 -39.77
N ASP A 474 6.88 12.08 -39.22
CA ASP A 474 8.15 11.36 -39.28
C ASP A 474 8.33 10.57 -40.59
N GLY A 475 7.32 10.50 -41.47
CA GLY A 475 7.33 9.69 -42.68
C GLY A 475 7.34 8.17 -42.40
N VAL A 476 6.71 7.73 -41.29
CA VAL A 476 6.69 6.35 -40.84
C VAL A 476 5.28 5.76 -41.01
N THR A 477 5.18 4.55 -41.59
CA THR A 477 3.91 3.86 -41.78
C THR A 477 3.62 2.89 -40.62
N GLY A 478 3.38 3.45 -39.43
CA GLY A 478 3.08 2.70 -38.20
C GLY A 478 4.30 2.29 -37.41
N LYS A 479 4.15 2.28 -36.08
CA LYS A 479 5.16 1.80 -35.10
C LYS A 479 4.51 0.79 -34.16
N ALA A 480 5.23 -0.30 -33.84
CA ALA A 480 4.74 -1.29 -32.90
C ALA A 480 5.85 -1.82 -32.00
N SER A 481 5.51 -2.13 -30.75
CA SER A 481 6.36 -2.87 -29.85
C SER A 481 5.60 -3.98 -29.12
N ARG A 482 6.34 -4.97 -28.66
CA ARG A 482 5.83 -6.06 -27.86
C ARG A 482 6.83 -6.46 -26.80
N ASP A 483 6.40 -6.45 -25.53
CA ASP A 483 7.21 -6.79 -24.40
C ASP A 483 6.63 -7.98 -23.64
N PHE A 484 7.48 -8.81 -23.13
CA PHE A 484 7.16 -9.91 -22.24
C PHE A 484 8.05 -9.87 -21.01
N ASP A 485 7.48 -9.77 -19.82
CA ASP A 485 8.16 -9.84 -18.54
C ASP A 485 7.60 -10.99 -17.70
N LYS A 486 8.49 -11.76 -17.11
CA LYS A 486 8.18 -12.83 -16.18
C LYS A 486 8.96 -12.66 -14.89
N SER A 487 8.24 -12.60 -13.77
CA SER A 487 8.78 -12.61 -12.42
C SER A 487 8.29 -13.84 -11.68
N THR A 488 9.20 -14.58 -11.05
CA THR A 488 8.83 -15.74 -10.24
C THR A 488 9.60 -15.69 -8.93
N THR A 489 8.90 -15.75 -7.81
CA THR A 489 9.46 -15.82 -6.46
C THR A 489 9.01 -17.11 -5.80
N ASN A 490 9.96 -17.92 -5.35
CA ASN A 490 9.74 -19.16 -4.61
C ASN A 490 10.20 -19.00 -3.17
N ASN A 491 9.39 -19.40 -2.21
CA ASN A 491 9.75 -19.37 -0.80
C ASN A 491 9.60 -20.77 -0.19
N LEU A 492 10.54 -21.10 0.70
CA LEU A 492 10.46 -22.21 1.63
C LEU A 492 10.65 -21.66 3.03
N GLU A 493 9.73 -21.93 3.94
CA GLU A 493 9.83 -21.53 5.34
C GLU A 493 9.59 -22.72 6.25
N TRP A 494 10.50 -22.96 7.18
CA TRP A 494 10.34 -23.93 8.25
C TRP A 494 10.36 -23.19 9.58
N VAL A 495 9.35 -23.44 10.42
CA VAL A 495 9.22 -22.79 11.73
C VAL A 495 8.77 -23.82 12.76
N THR A 496 9.46 -23.87 13.89
CA THR A 496 9.07 -24.65 15.05
C THR A 496 8.76 -23.73 16.22
N ASN A 497 7.56 -23.85 16.75
CA ASN A 497 7.05 -23.07 17.87
C ASN A 497 6.94 -23.96 19.11
N PHE A 498 7.44 -23.47 20.23
CA PHE A 498 7.30 -24.03 21.55
C PHE A 498 6.59 -23.02 22.46
N SER A 499 5.64 -23.47 23.26
CA SER A 499 4.97 -22.65 24.26
C SER A 499 4.65 -23.47 25.47
N THR A 500 4.88 -22.90 26.66
CA THR A 500 4.49 -23.52 27.92
C THR A 500 4.16 -22.47 28.96
N ARG A 501 3.23 -22.82 29.88
CA ARG A 501 2.92 -22.02 31.08
C ARG A 501 3.23 -22.84 32.30
N ILE A 502 4.09 -22.29 33.15
CA ILE A 502 4.47 -22.90 34.42
C ILE A 502 4.13 -21.89 35.52
N LYS A 503 3.03 -22.12 36.23
CA LYS A 503 2.47 -21.19 37.22
C LYS A 503 2.25 -19.80 36.60
N ASN A 504 3.01 -18.82 37.04
CA ASN A 504 2.93 -17.43 36.61
C ASN A 504 3.93 -17.09 35.49
N HIS A 505 4.65 -18.05 34.94
CA HIS A 505 5.66 -17.89 33.91
C HIS A 505 5.12 -18.44 32.58
N GLN A 506 5.02 -17.63 31.58
CA GLN A 506 4.73 -18.05 30.22
C GLN A 506 5.99 -17.91 29.39
N ILE A 507 6.37 -18.98 28.70
CA ILE A 507 7.51 -19.00 27.79
C ILE A 507 7.02 -19.40 26.42
N ARG A 508 7.36 -18.61 25.40
CA ARG A 508 7.14 -18.95 23.99
C ARG A 508 8.48 -18.81 23.29
N ALA A 509 8.89 -19.85 22.60
CA ALA A 509 10.13 -19.86 21.82
C ALA A 509 9.83 -20.29 20.40
N MET A 510 10.58 -19.76 19.45
CA MET A 510 10.45 -20.08 18.05
C MET A 510 11.85 -20.14 17.42
N VAL A 511 12.05 -21.12 16.57
CA VAL A 511 13.21 -21.20 15.66
C VAL A 511 12.73 -21.45 14.24
N GLY A 512 13.48 -20.96 13.29
CA GLY A 512 13.06 -21.09 11.89
C GLY A 512 14.20 -20.94 10.90
N TYR A 513 13.92 -21.40 9.69
CA TYR A 513 14.74 -21.27 8.49
C TYR A 513 13.87 -20.74 7.36
N SER A 514 14.40 -19.84 6.52
CA SER A 514 13.74 -19.42 5.29
C SER A 514 14.70 -19.35 4.13
N TYR A 515 14.21 -19.74 2.95
CA TYR A 515 14.87 -19.62 1.67
C TYR A 515 13.94 -18.91 0.71
N ASN A 516 14.45 -17.86 0.06
CA ASN A 516 13.74 -17.11 -0.97
C ASN A 516 14.60 -17.08 -2.24
N TYR A 517 14.00 -17.40 -3.39
CA TYR A 517 14.63 -17.37 -4.69
C TYR A 517 13.74 -16.65 -5.68
N GLY A 518 14.24 -15.50 -6.17
CA GLY A 518 13.55 -14.70 -7.17
C GLY A 518 14.28 -14.73 -8.50
N VAL A 519 13.51 -14.86 -9.59
CA VAL A 519 14.00 -14.82 -10.98
C VAL A 519 13.14 -13.85 -11.77
N ASN A 520 13.78 -12.92 -12.46
CA ASN A 520 13.14 -12.03 -13.42
C ASN A 520 13.75 -12.26 -14.80
N SER A 521 12.92 -12.37 -15.82
CA SER A 521 13.32 -12.49 -17.21
C SER A 521 12.34 -11.77 -18.10
N GLY A 522 12.82 -11.24 -19.21
CA GLY A 522 11.95 -10.57 -20.16
C GLY A 522 12.59 -10.45 -21.53
N MET A 523 11.78 -10.08 -22.48
CA MET A 523 12.18 -9.72 -23.83
C MET A 523 11.33 -8.58 -24.35
N SER A 524 11.92 -7.74 -25.17
CA SER A 524 11.26 -6.68 -25.91
C SER A 524 11.63 -6.77 -27.38
N ALA A 525 10.69 -6.42 -28.23
CA ALA A 525 10.92 -6.24 -29.65
C ALA A 525 10.06 -5.11 -30.18
N GLU A 526 10.59 -4.35 -31.13
CA GLU A 526 9.90 -3.28 -31.82
C GLU A 526 10.16 -3.31 -33.32
N ASN A 527 9.27 -2.77 -34.12
CA ASN A 527 9.49 -2.55 -35.55
C ASN A 527 8.57 -1.43 -36.07
N TRP A 528 8.94 -0.84 -37.18
CA TRP A 528 8.26 0.26 -37.81
C TRP A 528 8.07 0.01 -39.29
N ASN A 529 7.32 0.92 -39.97
CA ASN A 529 7.08 0.88 -41.41
C ASN A 529 6.35 -0.38 -41.86
N PHE A 530 5.18 -0.57 -41.30
CA PHE A 530 4.29 -1.67 -41.67
C PHE A 530 3.56 -1.38 -43.00
N SER A 531 3.31 -2.43 -43.76
CA SER A 531 2.51 -2.35 -44.98
C SER A 531 1.00 -2.27 -44.72
N SER A 532 0.54 -2.55 -43.52
CA SER A 532 -0.86 -2.51 -43.11
C SER A 532 -0.96 -2.33 -41.59
N ASP A 533 -1.86 -1.47 -41.14
CA ASP A 533 -2.19 -1.22 -39.76
C ASP A 533 -3.01 -2.36 -39.12
N GLY A 534 -3.66 -3.20 -39.93
CA GLY A 534 -4.59 -4.22 -39.44
C GLY A 534 -4.01 -5.33 -38.56
N LEU A 535 -2.67 -5.48 -38.53
CA LEU A 535 -1.98 -6.47 -37.70
C LEU A 535 -1.55 -5.90 -36.35
N THR A 536 -1.55 -4.58 -36.21
CA THR A 536 -1.10 -3.85 -35.02
C THR A 536 0.25 -4.39 -34.52
N TYR A 537 0.41 -4.62 -33.21
CA TYR A 537 1.61 -5.25 -32.63
C TYR A 537 1.63 -6.79 -32.75
N ASN A 538 0.67 -7.40 -33.45
CA ASN A 538 0.58 -8.88 -33.49
C ASN A 538 1.51 -9.53 -34.51
N ASN A 539 2.11 -8.75 -35.41
CA ASN A 539 3.11 -9.25 -36.36
C ASN A 539 4.23 -8.24 -36.58
N LEU A 540 5.17 -8.18 -35.66
CA LEU A 540 6.34 -7.28 -35.75
C LEU A 540 7.24 -7.62 -36.95
N GLY A 541 7.25 -8.86 -37.40
CA GLY A 541 8.06 -9.31 -38.54
C GLY A 541 7.66 -8.69 -39.89
N SER A 542 6.46 -8.11 -40.00
CA SER A 542 5.99 -7.44 -41.22
C SER A 542 6.49 -6.00 -41.38
N GLY A 543 7.09 -5.42 -40.33
CA GLY A 543 7.72 -4.10 -40.40
C GLY A 543 9.07 -4.14 -41.10
N LEU A 544 9.44 -3.06 -41.79
CA LEU A 544 10.63 -3.01 -42.64
C LEU A 544 11.85 -2.39 -41.93
N GLU A 545 11.69 -1.68 -40.80
CA GLU A 545 12.77 -0.91 -40.19
C GLU A 545 13.85 -1.79 -39.57
N ALA A 546 13.49 -2.89 -38.93
CA ALA A 546 14.44 -3.80 -38.30
C ALA A 546 15.39 -4.48 -39.31
N ALA A 547 15.00 -4.56 -40.58
CA ALA A 547 15.83 -5.11 -41.66
C ALA A 547 16.81 -4.09 -42.24
N LYS A 548 16.66 -2.79 -41.91
CA LYS A 548 17.53 -1.73 -42.42
C LYS A 548 18.78 -1.59 -41.54
N ASP A 549 19.90 -1.41 -42.17
CA ASP A 549 21.18 -0.99 -41.54
C ASP A 549 21.64 -1.80 -40.32
N GLY A 550 21.21 -3.03 -40.17
CA GLY A 550 21.61 -3.89 -39.06
C GLY A 550 21.20 -3.37 -37.67
N LYS A 551 20.15 -2.58 -37.60
CA LYS A 551 19.57 -2.11 -36.33
C LYS A 551 19.04 -3.30 -35.53
N THR A 552 19.43 -3.39 -34.26
CA THR A 552 18.87 -4.38 -33.34
C THR A 552 17.68 -3.77 -32.62
N MET A 553 16.49 -4.19 -33.00
CA MET A 553 15.22 -3.72 -32.41
C MET A 553 14.63 -4.78 -31.48
N MET A 554 15.49 -5.53 -30.81
CA MET A 554 15.08 -6.51 -29.80
C MET A 554 16.07 -6.57 -28.63
N GLY A 555 15.56 -6.89 -27.47
CA GLY A 555 16.36 -7.07 -26.25
C GLY A 555 15.83 -8.22 -25.39
N SER A 556 16.68 -8.77 -24.55
CA SER A 556 16.25 -9.71 -23.53
C SER A 556 17.14 -9.64 -22.30
N TYR A 557 16.58 -10.05 -21.16
CA TYR A 557 17.31 -10.08 -19.90
C TYR A 557 16.87 -11.25 -19.03
N LYS A 558 17.78 -11.68 -18.16
CA LYS A 558 17.47 -12.62 -17.06
C LYS A 558 18.35 -12.29 -15.86
N ASN A 559 17.74 -12.16 -14.71
CA ASN A 559 18.46 -11.95 -13.45
C ASN A 559 17.80 -12.71 -12.31
N ASP A 560 18.57 -13.03 -11.27
CA ASP A 560 18.08 -13.75 -10.12
C ASP A 560 18.72 -13.26 -8.81
N HIS A 561 18.09 -13.62 -7.70
CA HIS A 561 18.63 -13.38 -6.37
C HIS A 561 18.21 -14.48 -5.41
N LYS A 562 19.01 -14.66 -4.37
CA LYS A 562 18.78 -15.64 -3.29
C LYS A 562 18.93 -14.95 -1.93
N LEU A 563 18.03 -15.35 -1.00
CA LEU A 563 18.06 -14.92 0.38
C LEU A 563 17.88 -16.14 1.27
N ILE A 564 18.79 -16.32 2.22
CA ILE A 564 18.78 -17.45 3.17
C ILE A 564 18.80 -16.88 4.58
N SER A 565 18.02 -17.44 5.49
CA SER A 565 17.95 -16.92 6.86
C SER A 565 17.76 -18.02 7.87
N PHE A 566 18.40 -17.85 9.01
CA PHE A 566 18.15 -18.58 10.26
C PHE A 566 17.66 -17.58 11.31
N PHE A 567 16.60 -17.90 12.03
CA PHE A 567 16.03 -16.97 12.97
C PHE A 567 15.46 -17.65 14.21
N GLY A 568 15.39 -16.91 15.30
CA GLY A 568 14.77 -17.35 16.53
C GLY A 568 14.20 -16.19 17.34
N ARG A 569 13.20 -16.49 18.14
CA ARG A 569 12.56 -15.54 19.04
C ARG A 569 12.17 -16.24 20.34
N VAL A 570 12.38 -15.55 21.46
CA VAL A 570 11.90 -15.97 22.78
C VAL A 570 11.07 -14.84 23.36
N ASN A 571 9.85 -15.18 23.76
CA ASN A 571 8.98 -14.30 24.53
C ASN A 571 8.81 -14.90 25.92
N TYR A 572 8.98 -14.07 26.93
CA TYR A 572 8.78 -14.43 28.31
C TYR A 572 7.87 -13.43 28.98
N ASP A 573 6.87 -13.91 29.69
CA ASP A 573 6.08 -13.06 30.55
C ASP A 573 5.99 -13.65 31.99
N TRP A 574 6.01 -12.74 32.97
CA TRP A 574 5.82 -13.06 34.36
C TRP A 574 4.55 -12.41 34.90
N LYS A 575 3.56 -13.21 35.22
CA LYS A 575 2.22 -12.79 35.70
C LYS A 575 1.49 -11.90 34.71
N GLU A 576 1.77 -12.02 33.43
CA GLU A 576 1.27 -11.12 32.37
C GLU A 576 1.57 -9.63 32.65
N ARG A 577 2.51 -9.33 33.55
CA ARG A 577 2.87 -8.00 34.05
C ARG A 577 4.21 -7.51 33.51
N TYR A 578 5.23 -8.35 33.58
CA TYR A 578 6.55 -8.05 33.05
C TYR A 578 6.80 -8.90 31.83
N LEU A 579 6.98 -8.20 30.71
CA LEU A 579 7.05 -8.80 29.39
C LEU A 579 8.45 -8.59 28.84
N PHE A 580 9.01 -9.62 28.23
CA PHE A 580 10.31 -9.59 27.60
C PHE A 580 10.27 -10.35 26.27
N THR A 581 10.86 -9.79 25.22
CA THR A 581 11.04 -10.44 23.93
C THR A 581 12.47 -10.25 23.47
N PHE A 582 13.09 -11.31 23.00
CA PHE A 582 14.37 -11.28 22.28
C PHE A 582 14.22 -12.03 20.97
N SER A 583 14.75 -11.46 19.89
CA SER A 583 14.84 -12.14 18.60
C SER A 583 16.20 -11.90 17.93
N LEU A 584 16.63 -12.87 17.15
CA LEU A 584 17.83 -12.79 16.33
C LEU A 584 17.54 -13.40 14.97
N ARG A 585 17.94 -12.69 13.91
CA ARG A 585 17.94 -13.21 12.54
C ARG A 585 19.34 -13.08 11.96
N HIS A 586 19.85 -14.19 11.43
CA HIS A 586 21.08 -14.27 10.68
C HIS A 586 20.71 -14.51 9.23
N GLU A 587 21.05 -13.57 8.32
CA GLU A 587 20.53 -13.55 6.95
C GLU A 587 21.63 -13.26 5.95
N GLY A 588 21.63 -14.01 4.84
CA GLY A 588 22.58 -13.86 3.74
C GLY A 588 21.88 -13.61 2.40
N SER A 589 22.36 -12.61 1.64
CA SER A 589 21.84 -12.22 0.34
C SER A 589 22.91 -12.29 -0.76
N SER A 590 22.52 -12.78 -1.93
CA SER A 590 23.38 -12.81 -3.11
C SER A 590 23.64 -11.44 -3.74
N ARG A 591 22.91 -10.38 -3.33
CA ARG A 591 23.03 -9.03 -3.89
C ARG A 591 24.28 -8.29 -3.42
N PHE A 592 24.87 -8.71 -2.28
CA PHE A 592 26.00 -8.04 -1.65
C PHE A 592 27.35 -8.64 -1.99
N GLY A 593 28.39 -7.89 -1.65
CA GLY A 593 29.78 -8.26 -1.86
C GLY A 593 30.17 -9.55 -1.14
N GLU A 594 31.22 -10.20 -1.62
CA GLU A 594 31.64 -11.52 -1.15
C GLU A 594 31.86 -11.56 0.37
N ASN A 595 32.45 -10.53 0.93
CA ASN A 595 32.77 -10.42 2.35
C ASN A 595 31.57 -10.00 3.23
N HIS A 596 30.48 -9.53 2.64
CA HIS A 596 29.36 -8.89 3.35
C HIS A 596 27.98 -9.46 3.02
N LYS A 597 27.92 -10.68 2.49
CA LYS A 597 26.66 -11.37 2.16
C LYS A 597 25.79 -11.62 3.39
N TRP A 598 26.39 -11.83 4.55
CA TRP A 598 25.70 -12.18 5.79
C TRP A 598 25.59 -11.00 6.75
N GLY A 599 24.43 -10.87 7.38
CA GLY A 599 24.15 -9.87 8.43
C GLY A 599 23.41 -10.46 9.62
N ASN A 600 23.62 -9.85 10.79
CA ASN A 600 22.92 -10.19 12.05
C ASN A 600 21.99 -9.06 12.43
N PHE A 601 20.73 -9.41 12.74
CA PHE A 601 19.66 -8.48 13.05
C PHE A 601 19.03 -8.85 14.39
N PRO A 602 19.65 -8.43 15.52
CA PRO A 602 19.10 -8.63 16.85
C PRO A 602 18.00 -7.63 17.17
N ALA A 603 17.04 -8.05 17.99
CA ALA A 603 16.06 -7.14 18.57
C ALA A 603 15.66 -7.57 19.97
N VAL A 604 15.37 -6.59 20.81
CA VAL A 604 14.93 -6.76 22.20
C VAL A 604 13.78 -5.81 22.50
N SER A 605 12.79 -6.28 23.25
CA SER A 605 11.73 -5.42 23.75
C SER A 605 11.29 -5.84 25.15
N VAL A 606 10.88 -4.84 25.92
CA VAL A 606 10.38 -5.00 27.29
C VAL A 606 9.05 -4.27 27.45
N GLY A 607 8.19 -4.81 28.27
CA GLY A 607 6.91 -4.20 28.63
C GLY A 607 6.62 -4.36 30.12
N TRP A 608 6.03 -3.31 30.68
CA TRP A 608 5.57 -3.31 32.06
C TRP A 608 4.13 -2.85 32.13
N ARG A 609 3.23 -3.76 32.53
CA ARG A 609 1.83 -3.43 32.80
C ARG A 609 1.70 -2.86 34.20
N ILE A 610 1.78 -1.54 34.28
CA ILE A 610 1.76 -0.77 35.53
C ILE A 610 0.40 -0.91 36.22
N SER A 611 -0.70 -0.99 35.45
CA SER A 611 -2.08 -1.16 35.98
C SER A 611 -2.23 -2.39 36.88
N ASP A 612 -1.42 -3.45 36.66
CA ASP A 612 -1.49 -4.68 37.46
C ASP A 612 -0.71 -4.59 38.79
N GLU A 613 -0.04 -3.46 39.01
CA GLU A 613 0.68 -3.24 40.31
C GLU A 613 -0.27 -2.91 41.44
N LYS A 614 0.15 -3.28 42.66
CA LYS A 614 -0.67 -3.06 43.86
C LYS A 614 -0.97 -1.61 44.13
N PHE A 615 -0.04 -0.69 43.82
CA PHE A 615 -0.19 0.73 44.03
C PHE A 615 -1.16 1.40 43.05
N MET A 616 -1.50 0.73 41.92
CA MET A 616 -2.46 1.23 40.92
C MET A 616 -3.89 0.81 41.22
N LYS A 617 -4.14 -0.16 42.07
CA LYS A 617 -5.47 -0.71 42.34
C LYS A 617 -6.49 0.30 42.88
N GLY A 618 -6.04 1.43 43.45
CA GLY A 618 -6.87 2.54 43.90
C GLY A 618 -7.38 3.45 42.78
N LEU A 619 -6.84 3.35 41.57
CA LEU A 619 -7.18 4.19 40.42
C LEU A 619 -8.17 3.46 39.47
N SER A 620 -9.43 3.37 39.88
CA SER A 620 -10.49 2.63 39.18
C SER A 620 -10.82 3.15 37.78
N TRP A 621 -10.37 4.35 37.41
CA TRP A 621 -10.56 4.93 36.08
C TRP A 621 -9.50 4.46 35.07
N ILE A 622 -8.45 3.77 35.52
CA ILE A 622 -7.42 3.17 34.68
C ILE A 622 -7.68 1.67 34.58
N ASP A 623 -8.11 1.21 33.41
CA ASP A 623 -8.39 -0.21 33.17
C ASP A 623 -7.10 -0.96 32.77
N ASP A 624 -6.25 -0.35 31.92
CA ASP A 624 -4.95 -0.86 31.57
C ASP A 624 -3.97 0.28 31.29
N LEU A 625 -2.75 0.10 31.77
CA LEU A 625 -1.65 1.04 31.52
C LEU A 625 -0.37 0.24 31.38
N LYS A 626 0.22 0.29 30.18
CA LYS A 626 1.45 -0.45 29.86
C LYS A 626 2.49 0.49 29.24
N VAL A 627 3.68 0.50 29.83
CA VAL A 627 4.88 1.14 29.25
C VAL A 627 5.71 0.08 28.56
N ARG A 628 6.25 0.41 27.40
CA ARG A 628 7.12 -0.47 26.61
C ARG A 628 8.29 0.28 26.02
N TYR A 629 9.38 -0.45 25.87
CA TYR A 629 10.57 0.00 25.16
C TYR A 629 11.03 -1.11 24.24
N ASP A 630 11.40 -0.76 23.04
CA ASP A 630 11.99 -1.68 22.09
C ASP A 630 13.20 -1.09 21.36
N TYR A 631 14.13 -1.99 21.03
CA TYR A 631 15.28 -1.73 20.20
C TYR A 631 15.44 -2.86 19.20
N GLY A 632 15.61 -2.54 17.93
CA GLY A 632 15.84 -3.53 16.90
C GLY A 632 16.77 -3.04 15.80
N VAL A 633 17.63 -3.96 15.33
CA VAL A 633 18.46 -3.73 14.15
C VAL A 633 17.80 -4.41 12.96
N THR A 634 17.62 -3.64 11.88
CA THR A 634 17.07 -4.12 10.60
C THR A 634 18.08 -3.86 9.48
N GLY A 635 18.01 -4.62 8.40
CA GLY A 635 18.83 -4.41 7.21
C GLY A 635 17.95 -4.08 6.01
N ASN A 636 18.47 -3.38 5.00
CA ASN A 636 17.80 -3.18 3.72
C ASN A 636 18.63 -3.75 2.58
N GLN A 637 17.98 -4.52 1.70
CA GLN A 637 18.58 -5.14 0.52
C GLN A 637 17.84 -4.80 -0.79
N GLU A 638 16.86 -3.92 -0.77
CA GLU A 638 16.01 -3.60 -1.92
C GLU A 638 16.79 -2.78 -2.97
N ILE A 639 17.83 -3.41 -3.53
CA ILE A 639 18.70 -2.90 -4.60
C ILE A 639 18.66 -3.85 -5.80
N GLY A 640 19.10 -3.35 -6.95
CA GLY A 640 19.23 -4.16 -8.16
C GLY A 640 20.14 -5.38 -7.96
N ASN A 641 19.86 -6.44 -8.71
CA ASN A 641 20.70 -7.64 -8.71
C ASN A 641 22.08 -7.34 -9.33
N TYR A 642 23.11 -8.07 -8.87
CA TYR A 642 24.49 -8.03 -9.39
C TYR A 642 25.20 -6.67 -9.22
N ASN A 643 24.77 -5.78 -8.34
CA ASN A 643 25.43 -4.49 -8.12
C ASN A 643 26.83 -4.63 -7.53
N SER A 644 27.12 -5.69 -6.80
CA SER A 644 28.44 -6.00 -6.25
C SER A 644 29.39 -6.69 -7.25
N LEU A 645 28.89 -7.18 -8.39
CA LEU A 645 29.65 -8.00 -9.32
C LEU A 645 30.22 -7.18 -10.47
N ALA A 646 31.35 -7.64 -11.00
CA ALA A 646 31.87 -7.17 -12.29
C ALA A 646 30.93 -7.65 -13.41
N THR A 647 30.33 -6.70 -14.09
CA THR A 647 29.48 -6.97 -15.25
C THR A 647 30.04 -6.29 -16.49
N TYR A 648 29.80 -6.90 -17.64
CA TYR A 648 30.29 -6.42 -18.91
C TYR A 648 29.11 -6.07 -19.82
N ARG A 649 29.34 -5.10 -20.70
CA ARG A 649 28.39 -4.72 -21.76
C ARG A 649 29.11 -4.52 -23.09
N ALA A 650 28.38 -4.61 -24.17
CA ALA A 650 28.87 -4.22 -25.49
C ALA A 650 28.92 -2.67 -25.56
N PHE A 651 30.08 -2.12 -26.01
CA PHE A 651 30.30 -0.69 -26.15
C PHE A 651 30.17 -0.16 -27.56
N GLY A 652 30.11 -1.05 -28.57
CA GLY A 652 30.04 -0.69 -29.96
C GLY A 652 30.61 -1.82 -30.83
N TRP A 653 31.00 -1.48 -32.04
CA TRP A 653 31.45 -2.39 -33.04
C TRP A 653 32.91 -2.15 -33.40
N TYR A 654 33.66 -3.22 -33.54
CA TYR A 654 34.95 -3.22 -34.14
C TYR A 654 34.84 -3.98 -35.46
N GLN A 655 35.38 -3.39 -36.56
CA GLN A 655 35.38 -3.98 -37.88
C GLN A 655 36.77 -4.55 -38.18
N TYR A 656 36.80 -5.84 -38.52
CA TYR A 656 38.01 -6.52 -38.91
C TYR A 656 37.73 -7.48 -40.08
N ASN A 657 38.52 -7.38 -41.13
CA ASN A 657 38.35 -8.20 -42.36
C ASN A 657 36.90 -8.21 -42.89
N GLY A 658 36.24 -7.07 -42.94
CA GLY A 658 34.86 -6.93 -43.43
C GLY A 658 33.78 -7.43 -42.47
N ASN A 659 34.13 -8.06 -41.35
CA ASN A 659 33.20 -8.51 -40.31
C ASN A 659 33.12 -7.51 -39.18
N ARG A 660 31.93 -7.38 -38.59
CA ARG A 660 31.68 -6.54 -37.40
C ARG A 660 31.67 -7.41 -36.15
N PHE A 661 32.43 -7.02 -35.13
CA PHE A 661 32.50 -7.68 -33.83
C PHE A 661 32.09 -6.70 -32.72
N HIS A 662 31.33 -7.18 -31.74
CA HIS A 662 31.06 -6.36 -30.54
C HIS A 662 32.31 -6.20 -29.69
N VAL A 663 32.60 -4.98 -29.26
CA VAL A 663 33.60 -4.69 -28.25
C VAL A 663 32.93 -4.77 -26.87
N TRP A 664 33.44 -5.64 -26.02
CA TRP A 664 32.95 -5.83 -24.66
C TRP A 664 33.89 -5.19 -23.65
N GLY A 665 33.32 -4.52 -22.68
CA GLY A 665 34.05 -3.91 -21.58
C GLY A 665 33.22 -3.83 -20.28
N PRO A 666 33.82 -3.44 -19.14
CA PRO A 666 33.10 -3.27 -17.88
C PRO A 666 31.91 -2.34 -18.03
N SER A 667 30.81 -2.65 -17.37
CA SER A 667 29.59 -1.82 -17.43
C SER A 667 29.49 -0.79 -16.31
N LYS A 668 30.28 -0.97 -15.23
CA LYS A 668 30.29 -0.14 -14.01
C LYS A 668 31.55 -0.39 -13.19
N ASN A 669 31.84 0.52 -12.24
CA ASN A 669 32.82 0.25 -11.19
C ASN A 669 32.29 -0.85 -10.25
N THR A 670 33.13 -1.82 -9.92
CA THR A 670 32.78 -2.95 -9.06
C THR A 670 33.02 -2.60 -7.60
N ASN A 671 32.14 -3.07 -6.70
CA ASN A 671 32.31 -2.91 -5.26
C ASN A 671 32.11 -4.24 -4.52
N SER A 672 33.22 -4.92 -4.19
CA SER A 672 33.21 -6.17 -3.41
C SER A 672 32.84 -5.98 -1.94
N GLU A 673 32.95 -4.74 -1.44
CA GLU A 673 32.64 -4.35 -0.05
C GLU A 673 31.19 -3.87 0.13
N LEU A 674 30.36 -3.99 -0.92
CA LEU A 674 28.95 -3.62 -0.86
C LEU A 674 28.23 -4.45 0.19
N ARG A 675 27.57 -3.77 1.16
CA ARG A 675 26.93 -4.37 2.32
C ARG A 675 25.53 -3.83 2.56
N TRP A 676 24.88 -4.41 3.56
CA TRP A 676 23.55 -4.02 4.01
C TRP A 676 23.47 -2.57 4.51
N GLU A 677 22.40 -1.86 4.17
CA GLU A 677 22.00 -0.70 5.00
C GLU A 677 21.57 -1.22 6.37
N LYS A 678 21.90 -0.49 7.44
CA LYS A 678 21.56 -0.85 8.81
C LYS A 678 20.66 0.18 9.45
N GLY A 679 19.48 -0.26 9.89
CA GLY A 679 18.52 0.54 10.65
C GLY A 679 18.61 0.21 12.14
N HIS A 680 18.96 1.19 12.96
CA HIS A 680 18.87 1.13 14.43
C HIS A 680 17.59 1.83 14.85
N ASN A 681 16.60 1.04 15.29
CA ASN A 681 15.28 1.52 15.61
C ASN A 681 15.06 1.44 17.12
N GLN A 682 14.60 2.53 17.72
CA GLN A 682 14.21 2.61 19.13
C GLN A 682 12.78 3.14 19.21
N ASN A 683 11.98 2.62 20.11
CA ASN A 683 10.64 3.09 20.35
C ASN A 683 10.30 3.01 21.84
N VAL A 684 9.74 4.09 22.39
CA VAL A 684 9.13 4.15 23.71
C VAL A 684 7.64 4.30 23.53
N GLY A 685 6.85 3.43 24.12
CA GLY A 685 5.40 3.44 23.96
C GLY A 685 4.65 3.37 25.27
N LEU A 686 3.50 4.03 25.29
CA LEU A 686 2.51 3.98 26.35
C LEU A 686 1.19 3.50 25.75
N ASP A 687 0.72 2.32 26.17
CA ASP A 687 -0.60 1.82 25.80
C ASP A 687 -1.53 2.03 27.01
N PHE A 688 -2.74 2.52 26.75
CA PHE A 688 -3.69 2.84 27.80
C PHE A 688 -5.12 2.45 27.46
N SER A 689 -5.87 2.11 28.50
CA SER A 689 -7.33 1.94 28.46
C SER A 689 -7.91 2.55 29.72
N LEU A 690 -8.87 3.45 29.56
CA LEU A 690 -9.38 4.32 30.62
C LEU A 690 -10.91 4.33 30.63
N PHE A 691 -11.49 4.60 31.81
CA PHE A 691 -12.93 4.85 32.02
C PHE A 691 -13.83 3.68 31.56
N SER A 692 -13.52 2.47 32.01
CA SER A 692 -14.20 1.22 31.60
C SER A 692 -14.12 1.01 30.09
N HIS A 693 -12.91 1.13 29.54
CA HIS A 693 -12.55 0.98 28.11
C HIS A 693 -13.24 1.97 27.17
N LYS A 694 -13.77 3.09 27.69
CA LYS A 694 -14.32 4.15 26.83
C LYS A 694 -13.26 4.85 26.01
N VAL A 695 -12.06 5.03 26.57
CA VAL A 695 -10.93 5.65 25.89
C VAL A 695 -9.79 4.63 25.83
N THR A 696 -9.42 4.22 24.64
CA THR A 696 -8.31 3.31 24.41
C THR A 696 -7.31 3.92 23.44
N GLY A 697 -6.02 3.68 23.64
CA GLY A 697 -5.05 4.24 22.70
C GLY A 697 -3.63 3.86 22.99
N SER A 698 -2.75 4.42 22.17
CA SER A 698 -1.31 4.34 22.33
C SER A 698 -0.64 5.66 22.00
N PHE A 699 0.41 5.97 22.72
CA PHE A 699 1.31 7.10 22.45
C PHE A 699 2.72 6.54 22.29
N ASN A 700 3.43 6.90 21.22
CA ASN A 700 4.76 6.40 20.92
C ASN A 700 5.71 7.55 20.59
N TYR A 701 6.96 7.42 20.99
CA TYR A 701 8.10 8.16 20.48
C TYR A 701 9.03 7.20 19.78
N PHE A 702 9.33 7.45 18.52
CA PHE A 702 10.29 6.65 17.75
C PHE A 702 11.52 7.44 17.36
N HIS A 703 12.65 6.72 17.37
CA HIS A 703 13.94 7.19 16.86
C HIS A 703 14.53 6.10 15.96
N ARG A 704 14.72 6.41 14.69
CA ARG A 704 15.29 5.52 13.68
C ARG A 704 16.51 6.16 13.07
N LYS A 705 17.65 5.47 13.13
CA LYS A 705 18.90 5.87 12.47
C LYS A 705 19.24 4.81 11.44
N GLN A 706 19.29 5.22 10.17
CA GLN A 706 19.73 4.38 9.05
C GLN A 706 21.16 4.79 8.69
N SER A 707 22.08 3.85 8.73
CA SER A 707 23.49 4.00 8.36
C SER A 707 23.85 3.11 7.19
N ASP A 708 25.01 3.32 6.61
CA ASP A 708 25.50 2.58 5.44
C ASP A 708 24.52 2.66 4.26
N LEU A 709 23.92 3.84 4.02
CA LEU A 709 22.94 4.04 2.94
C LEU A 709 23.55 3.68 1.60
N LEU A 710 22.78 2.95 0.80
CA LEU A 710 23.16 2.52 -0.54
C LEU A 710 22.90 3.61 -1.59
N GLY A 711 23.85 3.83 -2.48
CA GLY A 711 23.69 4.80 -3.56
C GLY A 711 24.95 5.00 -4.38
N ASP A 712 24.77 5.75 -5.47
CA ASP A 712 25.87 6.18 -6.31
C ASP A 712 26.66 7.28 -5.61
N TYR A 713 27.98 7.12 -5.64
CA TYR A 713 28.95 8.09 -5.13
C TYR A 713 29.93 8.47 -6.24
N SER A 714 30.15 9.78 -6.40
CA SER A 714 31.07 10.30 -7.41
C SER A 714 32.52 9.98 -7.05
N VAL A 715 33.27 9.45 -8.01
CA VAL A 715 34.68 9.09 -7.87
C VAL A 715 35.51 9.67 -9.04
N PRO A 716 36.80 9.98 -8.83
CA PRO A 716 37.64 10.50 -9.89
C PRO A 716 37.89 9.47 -11.00
N VAL A 717 37.99 9.94 -12.23
CA VAL A 717 38.36 9.17 -13.41
C VAL A 717 39.57 9.85 -14.07
N PRO A 718 40.75 9.16 -14.15
CA PRO A 718 41.18 7.93 -13.52
C PRO A 718 41.38 8.08 -12.01
N PRO A 719 41.60 7.01 -11.20
CA PRO A 719 41.86 5.61 -11.64
C PRO A 719 40.60 4.78 -11.88
N ASN A 720 39.40 5.28 -11.52
CA ASN A 720 38.16 4.55 -11.76
C ASN A 720 37.81 4.54 -13.25
N LEU A 721 37.10 3.53 -13.71
CA LEU A 721 36.64 3.41 -15.08
C LEU A 721 35.42 4.31 -15.37
N PHE A 722 34.60 4.54 -14.35
CA PHE A 722 33.38 5.37 -14.43
C PHE A 722 33.38 6.40 -13.32
N SER A 723 32.68 7.50 -13.54
CA SER A 723 32.59 8.64 -12.59
C SER A 723 31.78 8.34 -11.33
N THR A 724 31.09 7.19 -11.25
CA THR A 724 30.32 6.79 -10.08
C THR A 724 30.62 5.37 -9.66
N ILE A 725 30.51 5.08 -8.36
CA ILE A 725 30.55 3.75 -7.78
C ILE A 725 29.32 3.56 -6.89
N TYR A 726 28.66 2.40 -6.99
CA TYR A 726 27.57 2.07 -6.10
C TYR A 726 28.11 1.55 -4.77
N THR A 727 27.85 2.23 -3.69
CA THR A 727 28.50 1.97 -2.39
C THR A 727 27.65 2.36 -1.20
N ASN A 728 28.11 2.01 0.01
CA ASN A 728 27.46 2.33 1.27
C ASN A 728 28.01 3.66 1.83
N VAL A 729 27.28 4.76 1.62
CA VAL A 729 27.66 6.08 2.12
C VAL A 729 26.44 6.85 2.59
N GLY A 730 26.51 7.35 3.80
CA GLY A 730 25.50 8.24 4.34
C GLY A 730 24.71 7.67 5.51
N THR A 731 24.06 8.58 6.19
CA THR A 731 23.23 8.29 7.38
C THR A 731 21.99 9.18 7.35
N LEU A 732 20.81 8.57 7.53
CA LEU A 732 19.51 9.22 7.73
C LEU A 732 19.05 9.02 9.19
N ARG A 733 18.25 9.96 9.68
CA ARG A 733 17.61 9.87 11.00
C ARG A 733 16.16 10.35 10.91
N ASN A 734 15.24 9.51 11.39
CA ASN A 734 13.82 9.82 11.51
C ASN A 734 13.42 9.78 12.98
N THR A 735 12.76 10.83 13.45
CA THR A 735 12.24 10.91 14.81
C THR A 735 10.82 11.47 14.77
N GLY A 736 9.96 11.01 15.67
CA GLY A 736 8.60 11.52 15.72
C GLY A 736 7.79 10.96 16.88
N PHE A 737 6.62 11.56 17.06
CA PHE A 737 5.59 11.12 17.98
C PHE A 737 4.42 10.54 17.20
N GLU A 738 3.79 9.52 17.74
CA GLU A 738 2.61 8.88 17.19
C GLU A 738 1.53 8.80 18.26
N LEU A 739 0.31 9.10 17.90
CA LEU A 739 -0.87 9.02 18.75
C LEU A 739 -1.99 8.29 18.00
N ASP A 740 -2.51 7.23 18.59
CA ASP A 740 -3.69 6.51 18.14
C ASP A 740 -4.67 6.43 19.32
N VAL A 741 -5.86 7.05 19.21
CA VAL A 741 -6.86 7.08 20.29
C VAL A 741 -8.23 6.78 19.72
N THR A 742 -8.91 5.80 20.31
CA THR A 742 -10.30 5.49 20.03
C THR A 742 -11.15 5.82 21.25
N VAL A 743 -12.20 6.60 21.05
CA VAL A 743 -13.16 7.01 22.09
C VAL A 743 -14.53 6.43 21.74
N ASN A 744 -15.06 5.59 22.63
CA ASN A 744 -16.44 5.10 22.60
C ASN A 744 -17.30 6.09 23.41
N ALA A 745 -17.74 7.17 22.76
CA ALA A 745 -18.35 8.31 23.46
C ALA A 745 -19.77 8.01 23.97
N VAL A 746 -20.57 7.33 23.14
CA VAL A 746 -21.96 6.97 23.46
C VAL A 746 -22.21 5.51 23.09
N ARG A 747 -22.80 4.76 24.00
CA ARG A 747 -23.25 3.38 23.75
C ARG A 747 -24.60 3.17 24.43
N THR A 748 -25.66 3.10 23.63
CA THR A 748 -27.01 2.77 24.07
C THR A 748 -27.51 1.56 23.27
N LYS A 749 -28.70 1.06 23.57
CA LYS A 749 -29.30 -0.06 22.85
C LYS A 749 -29.44 0.20 21.34
N ASP A 750 -29.87 1.40 20.97
CA ASP A 750 -30.20 1.76 19.60
C ASP A 750 -29.17 2.68 18.93
N PHE A 751 -28.31 3.33 19.69
CA PHE A 751 -27.35 4.33 19.17
C PHE A 751 -25.97 4.11 19.77
N THR A 752 -24.96 4.06 18.88
CA THR A 752 -23.55 4.07 19.26
C THR A 752 -22.83 5.21 18.53
N TYR A 753 -21.94 5.87 19.22
CA TYR A 753 -21.02 6.83 18.63
C TYR A 753 -19.61 6.58 19.15
N SER A 754 -18.69 6.41 18.23
CA SER A 754 -17.26 6.35 18.52
C SER A 754 -16.48 7.20 17.53
N PHE A 755 -15.31 7.64 17.94
CA PHE A 755 -14.36 8.25 17.01
C PHE A 755 -12.94 7.77 17.28
N THR A 756 -12.16 7.72 16.23
CA THR A 756 -10.74 7.39 16.28
C THR A 756 -9.93 8.59 15.80
N LEU A 757 -9.00 9.05 16.61
CA LEU A 757 -8.03 10.10 16.30
C LEU A 757 -6.68 9.46 16.09
N VAL A 758 -6.06 9.78 14.96
CA VAL A 758 -4.71 9.33 14.59
C VAL A 758 -3.87 10.57 14.30
N GLY A 759 -2.68 10.64 14.88
CA GLY A 759 -1.78 11.78 14.66
C GLY A 759 -0.32 11.33 14.67
N ALA A 760 0.51 11.99 13.86
CA ALA A 760 1.93 11.74 13.80
C ALA A 760 2.72 12.99 13.49
N THR A 761 3.91 13.09 14.08
CA THR A 761 4.95 14.05 13.67
C THR A 761 6.09 13.31 13.03
N ASN A 762 6.76 13.93 12.07
CA ASN A 762 7.93 13.35 11.41
C ASN A 762 9.02 14.42 11.22
N ASN A 763 10.22 14.09 11.72
CA ASN A 763 11.42 14.89 11.52
C ASN A 763 12.50 14.01 10.87
N ASN A 764 12.59 14.08 9.55
CA ASN A 764 13.50 13.29 8.75
C ASN A 764 14.69 14.15 8.37
N LYS A 765 15.88 13.78 8.83
CA LYS A 765 17.14 14.51 8.60
C LYS A 765 18.20 13.65 7.93
N PHE A 766 18.93 14.25 7.00
CA PHE A 766 20.15 13.65 6.47
C PHE A 766 21.31 14.00 7.41
N VAL A 767 21.94 13.00 8.02
CA VAL A 767 22.97 13.24 9.06
C VAL A 767 24.34 13.37 8.46
N SER A 768 24.70 12.54 7.48
CA SER A 768 26.00 12.54 6.83
C SER A 768 25.96 11.93 5.44
N PHE A 769 26.76 12.50 4.51
CA PHE A 769 27.08 11.95 3.19
C PHE A 769 28.44 11.26 3.13
N SER A 770 29.15 11.16 4.24
CA SER A 770 30.53 10.67 4.28
C SER A 770 30.65 9.43 5.16
N ASN A 771 31.71 8.65 4.92
CA ASN A 771 32.23 7.61 5.77
C ASN A 771 33.77 7.70 5.81
N ASP A 772 34.45 6.70 6.35
CA ASP A 772 35.91 6.70 6.48
C ASP A 772 36.63 6.73 5.15
N VAL A 773 36.03 6.17 4.09
CA VAL A 773 36.62 6.05 2.74
C VAL A 773 36.19 7.21 1.84
N TYR A 774 34.90 7.54 1.84
CA TYR A 774 34.31 8.55 0.95
C TYR A 774 34.00 9.81 1.72
N LYS A 775 34.72 10.90 1.42
CA LYS A 775 34.62 12.20 2.10
C LYS A 775 34.47 13.32 1.09
N GLY A 776 33.93 14.46 1.53
CA GLY A 776 33.88 15.69 0.75
C GLY A 776 32.52 16.08 0.15
N GLN A 777 31.55 15.17 0.05
CA GLN A 777 30.21 15.56 -0.34
C GLN A 777 29.45 16.06 0.89
N LYS A 778 28.95 17.31 0.84
CA LYS A 778 28.21 17.94 1.93
C LYS A 778 26.73 18.10 1.62
N TYR A 779 26.36 18.07 0.36
CA TYR A 779 24.99 18.19 -0.10
C TYR A 779 24.75 17.39 -1.36
N TYR A 780 23.49 17.20 -1.66
CA TYR A 780 22.99 16.55 -2.86
C TYR A 780 21.79 17.33 -3.39
N SER A 781 21.90 17.86 -4.62
CA SER A 781 20.78 18.54 -5.28
C SER A 781 19.81 17.50 -5.84
N THR A 782 18.53 17.70 -5.59
CA THR A 782 17.47 16.77 -5.99
C THR A 782 16.29 17.54 -6.58
N CYS A 783 15.34 16.82 -7.16
CA CYS A 783 14.20 17.40 -7.87
C CYS A 783 14.67 18.26 -9.05
N SER A 784 15.28 17.62 -10.07
CA SER A 784 15.62 18.30 -11.33
C SER A 784 14.34 18.77 -12.02
N MET A 785 14.25 20.06 -12.28
CA MET A 785 13.10 20.66 -12.93
C MET A 785 13.11 20.36 -14.43
N ALA A 786 11.93 20.09 -15.00
CA ALA A 786 11.78 19.81 -16.41
C ALA A 786 12.06 21.05 -17.29
N ASN A 787 12.39 20.83 -18.55
CA ASN A 787 12.44 21.93 -19.55
C ASN A 787 11.03 22.55 -19.73
N PRO A 788 10.91 23.82 -20.12
CA PRO A 788 11.92 24.64 -20.83
C PRO A 788 12.90 25.35 -19.92
N ASN A 789 13.94 25.92 -20.56
CA ASN A 789 14.97 26.82 -19.97
C ASN A 789 15.93 26.15 -18.96
N ASN A 790 15.89 24.84 -18.79
CA ASN A 790 16.75 24.10 -17.84
C ASN A 790 16.88 24.81 -16.48
N PRO A 791 15.79 24.93 -15.70
CA PRO A 791 15.77 25.77 -14.50
C PRO A 791 16.73 25.29 -13.40
N GLY A 792 17.18 24.03 -13.46
CA GLY A 792 18.08 23.41 -12.48
C GLY A 792 17.36 22.55 -11.45
N TYR A 793 17.86 22.55 -10.23
CA TYR A 793 17.33 21.73 -9.12
C TYR A 793 16.54 22.60 -8.15
N LEU A 794 15.37 22.08 -7.73
CA LEU A 794 14.46 22.76 -6.80
C LEU A 794 14.84 22.53 -5.34
N GLN A 795 15.31 21.32 -5.00
CA GLN A 795 15.58 20.95 -3.62
C GLN A 795 17.05 20.57 -3.41
N ARG A 796 17.51 20.76 -2.17
CA ARG A 796 18.84 20.36 -1.73
C ARG A 796 18.74 19.60 -0.41
N ILE A 797 19.41 18.46 -0.35
CA ILE A 797 19.60 17.68 0.87
C ILE A 797 20.99 18.01 1.39
N GLU A 798 21.08 18.56 2.60
CA GLU A 798 22.34 18.94 3.27
C GLU A 798 22.55 18.16 4.56
N GLU A 799 23.83 18.01 4.96
CA GLU A 799 24.18 17.38 6.23
C GLU A 799 23.60 18.15 7.42
N GLY A 800 22.92 17.43 8.33
CA GLY A 800 22.29 17.99 9.52
C GLY A 800 20.90 18.59 9.29
N GLU A 801 20.46 18.73 8.05
CA GLU A 801 19.22 19.38 7.67
C GLU A 801 18.08 18.40 7.41
N ARG A 802 16.83 18.90 7.42
CA ARG A 802 15.65 18.14 7.02
C ARG A 802 15.70 17.87 5.53
N ILE A 803 15.20 16.69 5.12
CA ILE A 803 14.93 16.44 3.69
C ILE A 803 13.75 17.32 3.24
N GLY A 804 13.69 17.57 1.92
CA GLY A 804 12.61 18.35 1.32
C GLY A 804 12.81 19.86 1.41
N ASN A 805 14.01 20.35 1.78
CA ASN A 805 14.31 21.78 1.77
C ASN A 805 14.33 22.29 0.34
N TYR A 806 13.48 23.28 0.04
CA TYR A 806 13.57 24.08 -1.18
C TYR A 806 14.79 24.97 -1.10
N PHE A 807 15.64 24.90 -2.12
CA PHE A 807 16.87 25.69 -2.21
C PHE A 807 16.77 26.61 -3.42
N THR A 808 16.26 27.83 -3.20
CA THR A 808 15.83 28.73 -4.24
C THR A 808 16.41 30.12 -4.04
N TYR A 809 16.31 30.94 -5.07
CA TYR A 809 16.50 32.39 -4.90
C TYR A 809 15.33 32.97 -4.10
N ARG A 810 15.61 34.02 -3.33
CA ARG A 810 14.57 34.83 -2.68
C ARG A 810 14.08 35.89 -3.65
N TYR A 811 12.79 35.90 -3.93
CA TYR A 811 12.15 36.86 -4.82
C TYR A 811 12.18 38.28 -4.27
N ALA A 812 12.63 39.26 -5.07
CA ALA A 812 12.70 40.68 -4.69
C ALA A 812 11.81 41.58 -5.55
N GLY A 813 11.04 40.99 -6.47
CA GLY A 813 10.17 41.72 -7.40
C GLY A 813 10.58 41.49 -8.85
N VAL A 814 10.16 42.41 -9.73
CA VAL A 814 10.56 42.47 -11.16
C VAL A 814 11.07 43.85 -11.49
N ASP A 815 11.89 43.93 -12.49
CA ASP A 815 12.35 45.21 -13.01
C ASP A 815 11.29 45.91 -13.90
N LYS A 816 11.60 47.07 -14.47
CA LYS A 816 10.69 47.80 -15.38
C LYS A 816 10.35 47.07 -16.66
N LYS A 817 11.08 46.02 -17.01
CA LYS A 817 10.87 45.17 -18.18
C LYS A 817 10.15 43.86 -17.82
N GLY A 818 9.80 43.67 -16.52
CA GLY A 818 9.19 42.47 -16.04
C GLY A 818 10.18 41.29 -15.84
N ASP A 819 11.49 41.55 -15.84
CA ASP A 819 12.50 40.53 -15.57
C ASP A 819 12.70 40.34 -14.07
N TRP A 820 13.07 39.11 -13.65
CA TRP A 820 13.21 38.72 -12.27
C TRP A 820 14.31 39.46 -11.50
N LEU A 821 13.96 40.01 -10.35
CA LEU A 821 14.86 40.51 -9.33
C LEU A 821 14.91 39.57 -8.14
N ILE A 822 16.11 39.35 -7.62
CA ILE A 822 16.35 38.45 -6.49
C ILE A 822 17.19 39.18 -5.42
N TYR A 823 17.14 38.66 -4.18
CA TYR A 823 18.09 39.09 -3.15
C TYR A 823 19.38 38.29 -3.28
N ASP A 824 20.54 38.97 -3.31
CA ASP A 824 21.82 38.30 -3.16
C ASP A 824 22.05 37.83 -1.71
N LYS A 825 23.15 37.15 -1.44
CA LYS A 825 23.57 36.68 -0.12
C LYS A 825 23.70 37.80 0.93
N LYS A 826 23.94 39.03 0.50
CA LYS A 826 24.08 40.21 1.37
C LYS A 826 22.76 40.95 1.58
N GLY A 827 21.70 40.56 0.90
CA GLY A 827 20.38 41.17 0.97
C GLY A 827 20.18 42.35 -0.01
N ASN A 828 21.08 42.54 -0.98
CA ASN A 828 20.88 43.53 -2.05
C ASN A 828 19.96 42.96 -3.12
N VAL A 829 19.19 43.83 -3.76
CA VAL A 829 18.34 43.47 -4.90
C VAL A 829 19.18 43.49 -6.17
N ILE A 830 19.25 42.37 -6.87
CA ILE A 830 20.02 42.21 -8.10
C ILE A 830 19.18 41.55 -9.20
N PRO A 831 19.44 41.80 -10.49
CA PRO A 831 18.85 41.01 -11.58
C PRO A 831 19.27 39.55 -11.46
N VAL A 832 18.36 38.63 -11.75
CA VAL A 832 18.62 37.18 -11.65
C VAL A 832 19.79 36.71 -12.52
N ALA A 833 20.09 37.43 -13.61
CA ALA A 833 21.22 37.12 -14.48
C ALA A 833 22.61 37.34 -13.78
N GLN A 834 22.66 38.08 -12.67
CA GLN A 834 23.83 38.25 -11.81
C GLN A 834 23.86 37.27 -10.64
N GLY A 835 22.77 36.54 -10.42
CA GLY A 835 22.65 35.58 -9.34
C GLY A 835 23.56 34.37 -9.52
N THR A 836 24.07 33.88 -8.41
CA THR A 836 24.95 32.72 -8.32
C THR A 836 24.31 31.66 -7.42
N GLU A 837 24.86 30.46 -7.39
CA GLU A 837 24.37 29.39 -6.50
C GLU A 837 24.51 29.77 -5.01
N GLU A 838 25.41 30.70 -4.66
CA GLU A 838 25.62 31.22 -3.30
C GLU A 838 24.52 32.18 -2.84
N ASP A 839 23.73 32.72 -3.75
CA ASP A 839 22.61 33.62 -3.47
C ASP A 839 21.33 32.89 -3.18
N LYS A 840 21.31 31.59 -3.42
CA LYS A 840 20.22 30.71 -3.02
C LYS A 840 20.25 30.39 -1.53
N SER A 841 19.09 30.15 -0.95
CA SER A 841 18.92 29.75 0.46
C SER A 841 17.77 28.77 0.63
N VAL A 842 17.66 28.19 1.81
CA VAL A 842 16.48 27.38 2.17
C VAL A 842 15.30 28.32 2.37
N THR A 843 14.28 28.22 1.53
CA THR A 843 13.12 29.11 1.49
C THR A 843 11.81 28.44 1.92
N GLY A 844 11.81 27.15 2.12
CA GLY A 844 10.67 26.37 2.58
C GLY A 844 11.01 24.89 2.71
N ASN A 845 10.06 24.08 3.15
CA ASN A 845 10.25 22.64 3.30
C ASN A 845 8.98 21.86 2.93
N GLY A 846 9.09 20.92 2.00
CA GLY A 846 7.97 20.14 1.49
C GLY A 846 7.52 18.96 2.36
N LEU A 847 8.22 18.68 3.48
CA LEU A 847 7.85 17.56 4.38
C LEU A 847 6.90 18.03 5.49
N PRO A 848 5.67 17.50 5.59
CA PRO A 848 4.76 17.84 6.67
C PRO A 848 5.38 17.63 8.06
N LYS A 849 5.21 18.59 8.97
CA LYS A 849 5.57 18.44 10.38
C LYS A 849 4.59 17.61 11.14
N PHE A 850 3.31 17.70 10.77
CA PHE A 850 2.20 16.98 11.38
C PHE A 850 1.30 16.39 10.30
N THR A 851 0.89 15.13 10.50
CA THR A 851 -0.18 14.47 9.75
C THR A 851 -1.18 13.90 10.72
N GLY A 852 -2.46 13.94 10.37
CA GLY A 852 -3.49 13.41 11.25
C GLY A 852 -4.79 13.10 10.53
N SER A 853 -5.60 12.29 11.20
CA SER A 853 -6.94 11.95 10.73
C SER A 853 -7.88 11.74 11.90
N MET A 854 -9.17 11.92 11.63
CA MET A 854 -10.24 11.65 12.58
C MET A 854 -11.38 10.94 11.86
N THR A 855 -11.75 9.75 12.36
CA THR A 855 -12.86 8.98 11.82
C THR A 855 -13.99 8.91 12.84
N HIS A 856 -15.15 9.37 12.47
CA HIS A 856 -16.38 9.33 13.27
C HIS A 856 -17.24 8.17 12.80
N ASN A 857 -17.69 7.33 13.71
CA ASN A 857 -18.56 6.20 13.44
C ASN A 857 -19.84 6.31 14.28
N PHE A 858 -20.97 6.30 13.59
CA PHE A 858 -22.30 6.34 14.19
C PHE A 858 -23.06 5.08 13.77
N THR A 859 -23.76 4.48 14.71
CA THR A 859 -24.70 3.41 14.39
C THR A 859 -26.04 3.76 15.05
N TYR A 860 -27.11 3.73 14.28
CA TYR A 860 -28.46 3.92 14.79
C TYR A 860 -29.36 2.81 14.26
N LYS A 861 -29.73 1.86 15.15
CA LYS A 861 -30.44 0.65 14.75
C LYS A 861 -29.74 -0.06 13.60
N ASN A 862 -30.37 -0.05 12.44
CA ASN A 862 -29.88 -0.71 11.23
C ASN A 862 -29.02 0.20 10.32
N PHE A 863 -28.88 1.48 10.67
CA PHE A 863 -28.06 2.44 9.92
C PHE A 863 -26.66 2.54 10.52
N ASP A 864 -25.67 2.65 9.67
CA ASP A 864 -24.30 3.01 10.03
C ASP A 864 -23.83 4.21 9.17
N LEU A 865 -23.19 5.18 9.82
CA LEU A 865 -22.57 6.33 9.17
C LEU A 865 -21.12 6.44 9.63
N SER A 866 -20.22 6.56 8.67
CA SER A 866 -18.80 6.83 8.92
C SER A 866 -18.39 8.11 8.20
N VAL A 867 -17.66 9.00 8.89
CA VAL A 867 -17.10 10.23 8.34
C VAL A 867 -15.62 10.27 8.67
N ALA A 868 -14.77 10.28 7.64
CA ALA A 868 -13.31 10.35 7.79
C ALA A 868 -12.79 11.72 7.34
N LEU A 869 -12.04 12.37 8.23
CA LEU A 869 -11.32 13.62 8.01
C LEU A 869 -9.82 13.31 8.01
N ARG A 870 -9.05 13.96 7.13
CA ARG A 870 -7.59 13.80 7.06
C ARG A 870 -6.95 15.15 6.77
N GLY A 871 -5.75 15.37 7.31
CA GLY A 871 -5.01 16.59 7.06
C GLY A 871 -3.52 16.47 7.32
N ALA A 872 -2.79 17.44 6.77
CA ALA A 872 -1.37 17.64 7.02
C ALA A 872 -1.10 19.13 7.23
N ALA A 873 -0.09 19.44 8.04
CA ALA A 873 0.23 20.81 8.38
C ALA A 873 1.74 21.04 8.60
N GLY A 874 2.16 22.30 8.44
CA GLY A 874 3.51 22.75 8.66
C GLY A 874 4.46 22.33 7.54
N PHE A 875 4.04 22.44 6.28
CA PHE A 875 4.83 22.20 5.10
C PHE A 875 4.49 23.17 3.97
N ASP A 876 5.35 23.24 2.99
CA ASP A 876 5.21 24.09 1.84
C ASP A 876 5.14 23.24 0.56
N ILE A 877 4.49 23.75 -0.47
CA ILE A 877 4.42 23.15 -1.79
C ILE A 877 4.92 24.15 -2.81
N PHE A 878 5.81 23.70 -3.71
CA PHE A 878 6.18 24.47 -4.88
C PHE A 878 5.10 24.31 -5.94
N ASN A 879 4.38 25.40 -6.27
CA ASN A 879 3.31 25.39 -7.28
C ASN A 879 3.90 25.27 -8.68
N VAL A 880 4.17 24.03 -9.07
CA VAL A 880 4.84 23.69 -10.32
C VAL A 880 3.99 24.06 -11.53
N HIS A 881 2.67 24.05 -11.43
CA HIS A 881 1.78 24.41 -12.54
C HIS A 881 1.77 25.91 -12.76
N ASP A 882 1.74 26.71 -11.69
CA ASP A 882 1.88 28.18 -11.80
C ASP A 882 3.29 28.57 -12.29
N PHE A 883 4.32 27.81 -11.88
CA PHE A 883 5.69 28.01 -12.36
C PHE A 883 5.83 27.77 -13.86
N TYR A 884 5.22 26.72 -14.42
CA TYR A 884 5.37 26.39 -15.84
C TYR A 884 4.33 27.06 -16.74
N PHE A 885 3.10 27.22 -16.25
CA PHE A 885 1.97 27.69 -17.08
C PHE A 885 1.35 29.00 -16.62
N GLY A 886 1.81 29.56 -15.50
CA GLY A 886 1.31 30.83 -14.98
C GLY A 886 2.13 32.07 -15.40
N LEU A 887 2.95 31.99 -16.46
CA LEU A 887 3.77 33.11 -16.95
C LEU A 887 3.43 33.49 -18.40
N GLN A 888 3.37 34.79 -18.70
CA GLN A 888 2.92 35.33 -19.99
C GLN A 888 3.77 34.93 -21.20
N SER A 889 5.00 34.56 -20.99
CA SER A 889 6.01 34.41 -22.06
C SER A 889 6.03 33.04 -22.72
N MET A 890 5.17 32.13 -22.34
CA MET A 890 5.10 30.80 -22.93
C MET A 890 4.49 30.84 -24.32
N THR A 891 4.95 29.99 -25.21
CA THR A 891 4.42 29.82 -26.58
C THR A 891 3.14 28.99 -26.63
N THR A 892 2.79 28.37 -25.52
CA THR A 892 1.64 27.50 -25.35
C THR A 892 0.47 28.22 -24.70
N ASN A 893 -0.67 27.55 -24.51
CA ASN A 893 -1.74 28.02 -23.65
C ASN A 893 -1.28 28.06 -22.18
N GLN A 894 -2.01 28.76 -21.32
CA GLN A 894 -1.55 29.16 -20.00
C GLN A 894 -2.71 29.10 -18.99
N LEU A 895 -2.36 29.19 -17.71
CA LEU A 895 -3.31 29.47 -16.64
C LEU A 895 -3.71 30.96 -16.67
N THR A 896 -4.92 31.25 -16.24
CA THR A 896 -5.39 32.65 -16.11
C THR A 896 -4.55 33.48 -15.16
N THR A 897 -3.81 32.80 -14.23
CA THR A 897 -2.85 33.44 -13.32
C THR A 897 -1.75 34.22 -14.06
N ALA A 898 -1.41 33.85 -15.29
CA ALA A 898 -0.42 34.57 -16.13
C ALA A 898 -0.82 36.03 -16.38
N TYR A 899 -2.11 36.33 -16.44
CA TYR A 899 -2.67 37.65 -16.75
C TYR A 899 -3.37 38.29 -15.56
N SER A 900 -3.38 37.65 -14.39
CA SER A 900 -3.93 38.15 -13.14
C SER A 900 -2.85 38.26 -12.05
N LYS A 901 -2.63 37.24 -11.25
CA LYS A 901 -1.63 37.22 -10.14
C LYS A 901 -0.21 37.51 -10.64
N ASN A 902 0.18 36.95 -11.76
CA ASN A 902 1.55 37.01 -12.31
C ASN A 902 1.69 38.02 -13.46
N ALA A 903 0.68 38.87 -13.72
CA ALA A 903 0.65 39.82 -14.85
C ALA A 903 1.88 40.78 -14.92
N HIS A 904 2.50 41.00 -13.76
CA HIS A 904 3.70 41.85 -13.66
C HIS A 904 5.00 41.17 -14.10
N ILE A 905 4.98 39.83 -14.28
CA ILE A 905 6.13 39.03 -14.69
C ILE A 905 6.01 38.80 -16.20
N THR A 906 6.70 39.56 -17.01
CA THR A 906 6.60 39.50 -18.46
C THR A 906 7.78 38.81 -19.12
N THR A 907 8.74 38.33 -18.35
CA THR A 907 9.91 37.59 -18.84
C THR A 907 9.56 36.16 -19.23
N GLY A 908 10.18 35.67 -20.31
CA GLY A 908 10.03 34.27 -20.78
C GLY A 908 10.81 33.23 -20.00
N LYS A 909 11.38 33.58 -18.85
CA LYS A 909 12.29 32.71 -18.12
C LYS A 909 11.63 32.15 -16.86
N ASN A 910 11.59 30.85 -16.76
CA ASN A 910 11.22 30.16 -15.52
C ASN A 910 12.41 30.19 -14.56
N VAL A 911 12.28 30.92 -13.47
CA VAL A 911 13.34 31.07 -12.43
C VAL A 911 12.85 30.46 -11.14
N ILE A 912 13.62 29.54 -10.58
CA ILE A 912 13.28 28.88 -9.31
C ILE A 912 13.48 29.88 -8.17
N THR A 913 12.38 30.49 -7.71
CA THR A 913 12.33 31.42 -6.59
C THR A 913 11.28 30.96 -5.57
N ASP A 914 11.31 31.54 -4.38
CA ASP A 914 10.28 31.31 -3.35
C ASP A 914 8.91 31.94 -3.70
N TYR A 915 8.79 32.70 -4.79
CA TYR A 915 7.51 33.23 -5.28
C TYR A 915 6.47 32.16 -5.54
N PHE A 916 6.89 30.98 -5.98
CA PHE A 916 6.01 29.85 -6.28
C PHE A 916 5.85 28.87 -5.12
N ILE A 917 6.42 29.17 -3.95
CA ILE A 917 6.28 28.35 -2.74
C ILE A 917 5.05 28.83 -1.97
N GLU A 918 4.09 27.94 -1.80
CA GLU A 918 2.82 28.21 -1.13
C GLU A 918 2.63 27.27 0.08
N PRO A 919 1.87 27.70 1.11
CA PRO A 919 1.51 26.82 2.23
C PRO A 919 0.77 25.58 1.74
N GLY A 920 1.27 24.41 2.10
CA GLY A 920 0.68 23.12 1.72
C GLY A 920 -0.35 22.57 2.71
N ASP A 921 -0.63 23.29 3.80
CA ASP A 921 -1.55 22.87 4.87
C ASP A 921 -2.95 22.61 4.32
N TYR A 922 -3.54 21.49 4.74
CA TYR A 922 -4.90 21.14 4.33
C TYR A 922 -5.65 20.32 5.38
N LEU A 923 -6.99 20.39 5.31
CA LEU A 923 -7.94 19.48 5.95
C LEU A 923 -8.92 18.98 4.89
N LYS A 924 -9.10 17.68 4.79
CA LYS A 924 -9.91 17.05 3.76
C LYS A 924 -11.04 16.23 4.35
N ILE A 925 -12.25 16.37 3.80
CA ILE A 925 -13.34 15.42 3.99
C ILE A 925 -13.07 14.26 3.03
N ASP A 926 -12.40 13.23 3.56
CA ASP A 926 -11.79 12.17 2.74
C ASP A 926 -12.82 11.12 2.31
N ASN A 927 -13.68 10.71 3.28
CA ASN A 927 -14.70 9.67 3.04
C ASN A 927 -15.94 9.94 3.89
N VAL A 928 -17.13 9.73 3.28
CA VAL A 928 -18.41 9.66 3.98
C VAL A 928 -19.14 8.42 3.49
N THR A 929 -19.44 7.48 4.40
CA THR A 929 -20.16 6.24 4.08
C THR A 929 -21.43 6.14 4.90
N LEU A 930 -22.56 5.90 4.24
CA LEU A 930 -23.85 5.59 4.86
C LEU A 930 -24.27 4.18 4.47
N GLY A 931 -24.53 3.34 5.46
CA GLY A 931 -24.99 1.97 5.28
C GLY A 931 -26.35 1.71 5.92
N TYR A 932 -27.09 0.76 5.35
CA TYR A 932 -28.32 0.22 5.93
C TYR A 932 -28.30 -1.30 5.85
N THR A 933 -28.46 -1.98 6.98
CA THR A 933 -28.40 -3.43 7.11
C THR A 933 -29.76 -4.00 7.50
N MET A 934 -30.31 -4.87 6.66
CA MET A 934 -31.53 -5.63 6.93
C MET A 934 -31.18 -7.06 7.33
N ASN A 935 -31.48 -7.45 8.55
CA ASN A 935 -31.41 -8.84 9.01
C ASN A 935 -32.77 -9.48 8.75
N LEU A 936 -32.89 -10.34 7.76
CA LEU A 936 -34.15 -10.91 7.31
C LEU A 936 -34.45 -12.25 8.00
N ASN A 937 -33.41 -13.01 8.37
CA ASN A 937 -33.47 -14.33 8.99
C ASN A 937 -34.47 -15.27 8.30
N LYS A 938 -34.60 -15.15 6.95
CA LYS A 938 -35.46 -15.97 6.11
C LYS A 938 -34.67 -17.15 5.56
N LYS A 939 -35.34 -18.24 5.21
CA LYS A 939 -34.76 -19.50 4.73
C LYS A 939 -33.71 -19.37 3.63
N TYR A 940 -33.82 -18.34 2.77
CA TYR A 940 -32.96 -18.19 1.61
C TYR A 940 -32.08 -16.90 1.64
N VAL A 941 -32.42 -15.93 2.49
CA VAL A 941 -31.66 -14.68 2.61
C VAL A 941 -31.59 -14.32 4.08
N GLU A 942 -30.38 -14.33 4.62
CA GLU A 942 -30.12 -14.01 6.01
C GLU A 942 -30.01 -12.51 6.22
N LYS A 943 -29.25 -11.84 5.34
CA LYS A 943 -28.86 -10.44 5.51
C LYS A 943 -28.71 -9.73 4.17
N ILE A 944 -29.19 -8.48 4.12
CA ILE A 944 -28.91 -7.56 3.00
C ILE A 944 -28.32 -6.28 3.57
N ARG A 945 -27.23 -5.81 3.01
CA ARG A 945 -26.65 -4.49 3.29
C ARG A 945 -26.60 -3.67 2.02
N LEU A 946 -27.13 -2.45 2.08
CA LEU A 946 -26.99 -1.41 1.09
C LEU A 946 -26.08 -0.33 1.65
N PHE A 947 -25.19 0.23 0.85
CA PHE A 947 -24.36 1.35 1.28
C PHE A 947 -24.05 2.30 0.13
N GLY A 948 -23.86 3.57 0.50
CA GLY A 948 -23.36 4.61 -0.38
C GLY A 948 -22.13 5.27 0.23
N THR A 949 -21.09 5.45 -0.57
CA THR A 949 -19.84 6.10 -0.15
C THR A 949 -19.51 7.25 -1.09
N ALA A 950 -19.11 8.37 -0.53
CA ALA A 950 -18.58 9.51 -1.26
C ALA A 950 -17.14 9.77 -0.79
N ASN A 951 -16.18 9.77 -1.71
CA ASN A 951 -14.77 9.99 -1.43
C ASN A 951 -14.29 11.31 -2.04
N ASN A 952 -13.26 11.89 -1.44
CA ASN A 952 -12.59 13.07 -1.93
C ASN A 952 -13.52 14.27 -2.10
N LEU A 953 -14.40 14.49 -1.11
CA LEU A 953 -15.50 15.45 -1.19
C LEU A 953 -15.02 16.90 -1.24
N TYR A 954 -14.19 17.30 -0.28
CA TYR A 954 -13.73 18.68 -0.20
C TYR A 954 -12.38 18.78 0.51
N THR A 955 -11.52 19.68 0.02
CA THR A 955 -10.21 19.98 0.62
C THR A 955 -10.17 21.47 1.01
N PHE A 956 -10.06 21.73 2.30
CA PHE A 956 -9.81 23.09 2.84
C PHE A 956 -8.32 23.34 2.78
N THR A 957 -7.87 24.28 1.96
CA THR A 957 -6.47 24.65 1.80
C THR A 957 -6.32 26.07 1.31
N LYS A 958 -5.13 26.65 1.49
CA LYS A 958 -4.72 27.93 0.87
C LYS A 958 -3.87 27.71 -0.37
N PHE A 959 -3.46 26.48 -0.66
CA PHE A 959 -2.71 26.15 -1.85
C PHE A 959 -3.58 26.35 -3.10
N THR A 960 -3.01 27.02 -4.11
CA THR A 960 -3.74 27.41 -5.33
C THR A 960 -3.57 26.43 -6.49
N GLY A 961 -2.73 25.41 -6.35
CA GLY A 961 -2.53 24.35 -7.35
C GLY A 961 -3.50 23.20 -7.19
N VAL A 962 -3.11 22.03 -7.71
CA VAL A 962 -3.90 20.79 -7.60
C VAL A 962 -3.91 20.26 -6.16
N ASP A 963 -4.78 19.28 -5.87
CA ASP A 963 -4.99 18.73 -4.52
C ASP A 963 -3.67 18.56 -3.72
N PRO A 964 -3.45 19.28 -2.60
CA PRO A 964 -2.20 19.25 -1.83
C PRO A 964 -1.89 17.87 -1.24
N SER A 965 -2.88 17.02 -1.06
CA SER A 965 -2.67 15.66 -0.52
C SER A 965 -1.87 14.75 -1.46
N THR A 966 -1.71 15.13 -2.73
CA THR A 966 -0.91 14.39 -3.71
C THR A 966 0.60 14.60 -3.54
N TYR A 967 1.01 15.62 -2.78
CA TYR A 967 2.40 15.98 -2.56
C TYR A 967 3.04 15.39 -1.28
N GLU A 968 2.26 14.74 -0.41
CA GLU A 968 2.73 14.27 0.91
C GLU A 968 3.84 13.23 0.84
N VAL A 969 3.79 12.34 -0.14
CA VAL A 969 4.68 11.19 -0.23
C VAL A 969 5.37 11.16 -1.58
N ASN A 970 6.59 11.67 -1.63
CA ASN A 970 7.43 11.60 -2.82
C ASN A 970 8.89 11.31 -2.46
N GLY A 971 9.15 10.27 -1.69
CA GLY A 971 10.48 9.81 -1.35
C GLY A 971 11.35 10.93 -0.76
N LEU A 972 12.49 11.21 -1.42
CA LEU A 972 13.43 12.26 -1.01
C LEU A 972 13.02 13.66 -1.48
N THR A 973 11.96 13.81 -2.25
CA THR A 973 11.50 15.08 -2.83
C THR A 973 10.07 15.43 -2.41
N PRO A 974 9.73 15.44 -1.10
CA PRO A 974 8.39 15.76 -0.63
C PRO A 974 8.01 17.20 -1.05
N GLY A 975 6.72 17.45 -1.24
CA GLY A 975 6.19 18.74 -1.68
C GLY A 975 6.36 19.03 -3.17
N THR A 976 6.74 18.02 -3.99
CA THR A 976 6.97 18.17 -5.43
C THR A 976 6.37 17.03 -6.24
N PHE A 977 6.22 17.22 -7.55
CA PHE A 977 5.98 16.16 -8.54
C PHE A 977 7.26 15.59 -9.17
N GLY A 978 8.38 15.56 -8.44
CA GLY A 978 9.66 15.10 -8.94
C GLY A 978 10.30 16.04 -9.99
N GLY A 979 9.91 17.32 -10.00
CA GLY A 979 10.39 18.34 -10.93
C GLY A 979 9.62 18.44 -12.23
N GLY A 980 8.71 17.53 -12.51
CA GLY A 980 7.80 17.57 -13.64
C GLY A 980 6.50 18.33 -13.33
N TYR A 981 5.72 18.57 -14.37
CA TYR A 981 4.40 19.20 -14.29
C TYR A 981 3.26 18.25 -14.71
N ASN A 982 3.57 16.99 -14.96
CA ASN A 982 2.57 15.99 -15.29
C ASN A 982 1.77 15.63 -14.05
N TYR A 983 0.46 15.80 -14.12
CA TYR A 983 -0.47 15.43 -13.06
C TYR A 983 -1.59 14.57 -13.64
N TYR A 984 -2.28 13.86 -12.76
CA TYR A 984 -3.54 13.21 -13.08
C TYR A 984 -4.61 13.89 -12.23
N PRO A 985 -5.72 14.37 -12.81
CA PRO A 985 -6.74 15.12 -12.08
C PRO A 985 -7.29 14.32 -10.90
N SER A 986 -7.50 14.98 -9.78
CA SER A 986 -8.26 14.37 -8.71
C SER A 986 -9.72 14.20 -9.14
N ALA A 987 -10.44 13.28 -8.51
CA ALA A 987 -11.80 13.00 -8.88
C ALA A 987 -12.72 12.92 -7.65
N PHE A 988 -13.96 13.41 -7.80
CA PHE A 988 -15.05 13.00 -6.94
C PHE A 988 -15.37 11.54 -7.22
N GLN A 989 -15.45 10.74 -6.18
CA GLN A 989 -15.81 9.34 -6.31
C GLN A 989 -17.08 9.04 -5.52
N PHE A 990 -18.05 8.46 -6.18
CA PHE A 990 -19.30 8.01 -5.56
C PHE A 990 -19.49 6.52 -5.78
N ILE A 991 -19.73 5.76 -4.71
CA ILE A 991 -19.83 4.30 -4.71
C ILE A 991 -21.21 3.91 -4.18
N LEU A 992 -21.90 3.05 -4.91
CA LEU A 992 -23.10 2.35 -4.44
C LEU A 992 -22.82 0.88 -4.34
N GLY A 993 -23.18 0.25 -3.22
CA GLY A 993 -22.89 -1.15 -2.99
C GLY A 993 -24.04 -1.91 -2.38
N LEU A 994 -24.11 -3.20 -2.72
CA LEU A 994 -25.06 -4.19 -2.22
C LEU A 994 -24.29 -5.43 -1.78
N GLN A 995 -24.62 -5.93 -0.59
CA GLN A 995 -24.15 -7.22 -0.11
C GLN A 995 -25.35 -8.06 0.33
N VAL A 996 -25.42 -9.28 -0.15
CA VAL A 996 -26.46 -10.26 0.19
C VAL A 996 -25.80 -11.52 0.76
N SER A 997 -26.23 -11.95 1.93
CA SER A 997 -25.80 -13.22 2.55
C SER A 997 -26.99 -14.20 2.56
N PHE A 998 -26.69 -15.43 2.12
CA PHE A 998 -27.65 -16.52 1.96
C PHE A 998 -27.34 -17.65 2.93
#